data_1e040dc56fd4cdb3696461bb2a87e1c1
#
_entry.id   1e040dc56fd4cdb3696461bb2a87e1c1
#
_cell.length_a   1.000
_cell.length_b   1.000
_cell.length_c   1.000
_cell.angle_alpha   90.00
_cell.angle_beta   90.00
_cell.angle_gamma   90.00
#
_symmetry.space_group_name_H-M   'P 1'
#
loop_
_entity.id
_entity.type
_entity.pdbx_description
1 polymer ?
#
loop_
_entity_poly.entity_id
_entity_poly.type
_entity_poly.pdbx_seq_one_letter_code
_entity_poly.pdbx_strand_id
1 'polypeptide(L)'
;MSIYKNLTMSFIALSFLFSVNQGEVSAQETPSLQIEEIIVTAQKREQSAQDVPIAITAMSEELLSSTIRDISDITGYAPNVVIGSEGRRPGGTDIQIRGISAAATTDNSYDSPIAINVDGIYLGTSAGSLLDNFDMERIEILRGPQGTLFGKNTVGGVVNVIRTRPTGEFGAKVQATFGEDGRQEFRAVVNTSLSETVAAKFFATSVQSDGWIPNITIGGNNGEEDYQAFGATFLFTPNKRFEALLTIETMDDQSALQAYNQNFNVAPGVIPPPPPGPNQTDFSGGLLSCAIYPDSCRTSPNQLPYAENDTQHDASVETDAITLNMKYDINDSLTLTYIMGHRDVKEDRIYDYDGSSAPFITIERWNEYDQTSHEIRLDGSYDNVKFTAGLYMFEKEFEQDWATGGTFWGVLFGAALSAPGQWEACQAFDGRYSVQCDVTIPAYPENGTLYQILYATQKTESIAAYAQADWSVTDRLILTTGVRWTEEEKHFIGGQAYLAAHDIGGGRNFADYADLQNKWDNTSVKVGLTYDLNNDSIVYASYTEGFHSGGYYAVVQNTSNMRQNAYDPEFSESIEIGYKALLMNKRVQLNMNYFLNDFMNKQEESTQQDPTTKTVASFWSNVANAEYEGFELDAQILVNQYFRMFFNYGTLDATYEGFVTDIDESDGVIKLENADFLTPRFAPEESYGIGGTLSIPAGQGTVDVFAKFSRIGEFETNLLNSDLGRAPETDNVNASIGYYQDNWSIVAYGQNLTDEQYEVVDPIMPLFAIGTINQGRRFGVVLSAEF
;
A
#
# COMPACT_ATOMS: atom_id res chain seq x y z
N MET A 1 -20.87 -20.60 -32.17
CA MET A 1 -20.52 -21.92 -32.75
C MET A 1 -19.11 -22.25 -32.28
N SER A 2 -19.04 -23.13 -31.34
CA SER A 2 -17.92 -23.51 -30.46
C SER A 2 -16.68 -23.98 -31.22
N ILE A 3 -15.50 -23.55 -30.79
CA ILE A 3 -14.28 -24.36 -30.95
C ILE A 3 -13.52 -24.31 -29.62
N TYR A 4 -13.71 -25.35 -28.84
CA TYR A 4 -12.85 -25.73 -27.71
C TYR A 4 -11.46 -26.04 -28.25
N LYS A 5 -10.41 -25.42 -27.73
CA LYS A 5 -9.04 -25.92 -27.85
C LYS A 5 -8.59 -26.39 -26.47
N ASN A 6 -8.63 -27.70 -26.31
CA ASN A 6 -7.97 -28.44 -25.24
C ASN A 6 -6.46 -28.21 -25.29
N LEU A 7 -5.90 -27.57 -24.32
CA LEU A 7 -4.46 -27.65 -24.01
C LEU A 7 -4.29 -28.67 -22.87
N THR A 8 -3.94 -29.89 -23.26
CA THR A 8 -3.42 -30.93 -22.36
C THR A 8 -1.99 -30.55 -21.98
N MET A 9 -1.79 -30.05 -20.75
CA MET A 9 -0.48 -29.92 -20.12
C MET A 9 0.08 -31.32 -19.88
N SER A 10 1.07 -31.72 -20.65
CA SER A 10 1.85 -32.94 -20.41
C SER A 10 2.83 -32.70 -19.26
N PHE A 11 2.51 -33.22 -18.09
CA PHE A 11 3.47 -33.38 -17.00
C PHE A 11 4.59 -34.33 -17.45
N ILE A 12 5.77 -33.79 -17.73
CA ILE A 12 6.97 -34.60 -17.87
C ILE A 12 7.47 -34.89 -16.45
N ALA A 13 7.09 -36.04 -15.94
CA ALA A 13 7.68 -36.62 -14.73
C ALA A 13 9.11 -37.08 -15.08
N LEU A 14 10.08 -36.25 -14.67
CA LEU A 14 11.50 -36.62 -14.77
C LEU A 14 11.83 -37.61 -13.65
N SER A 15 11.70 -38.93 -13.92
CA SER A 15 12.12 -39.97 -13.00
C SER A 15 13.63 -40.14 -13.03
N PHE A 16 14.32 -39.45 -12.14
CA PHE A 16 15.73 -39.74 -11.86
C PHE A 16 15.82 -40.85 -10.78
N LEU A 17 16.08 -42.07 -11.21
CA LEU A 17 16.50 -43.18 -10.35
C LEU A 17 17.97 -42.97 -9.98
N PHE A 18 18.23 -42.48 -8.78
CA PHE A 18 19.55 -42.57 -8.16
C PHE A 18 19.60 -43.77 -7.26
N SER A 19 20.44 -44.73 -7.61
CA SER A 19 20.81 -45.89 -6.74
C SER A 19 21.73 -45.37 -5.65
N VAL A 20 21.21 -45.19 -4.43
CA VAL A 20 22.03 -44.88 -3.25
C VAL A 20 22.52 -46.13 -2.62
N ASN A 21 23.83 -46.32 -2.57
CA ASN A 21 24.52 -47.36 -1.83
C ASN A 21 24.25 -47.16 -0.31
N GLN A 22 23.63 -48.14 0.33
CA GLN A 22 23.43 -48.18 1.77
C GLN A 22 24.76 -48.39 2.50
N GLY A 23 25.34 -47.30 3.00
CA GLY A 23 26.31 -47.41 4.10
C GLY A 23 25.56 -47.29 5.43
N GLU A 24 25.78 -48.22 6.35
CA GLU A 24 25.24 -48.17 7.71
C GLU A 24 25.73 -46.91 8.43
N VAL A 25 24.85 -45.94 8.60
CA VAL A 25 25.08 -44.76 9.45
C VAL A 25 24.43 -45.04 10.79
N SER A 26 25.23 -44.95 11.85
CA SER A 26 24.85 -44.91 13.25
C SER A 26 23.65 -43.99 13.47
N ALA A 27 22.63 -44.42 14.18
CA ALA A 27 21.45 -43.65 14.53
C ALA A 27 21.80 -42.41 15.36
N GLN A 28 22.07 -41.32 14.69
CA GLN A 28 21.89 -39.96 15.21
C GLN A 28 20.38 -39.71 15.23
N GLU A 29 19.83 -39.22 16.31
CA GLU A 29 18.43 -38.80 16.36
C GLU A 29 18.18 -37.88 15.19
N THR A 30 17.35 -38.30 14.26
CA THR A 30 16.93 -37.50 13.10
C THR A 30 16.20 -36.29 13.68
N PRO A 31 16.58 -35.05 13.35
CA PRO A 31 15.81 -33.88 13.71
C PRO A 31 14.38 -34.10 13.25
N SER A 32 13.41 -33.86 14.10
CA SER A 32 12.00 -34.03 13.74
C SER A 32 11.69 -33.05 12.60
N LEU A 33 11.29 -33.61 11.45
CA LEU A 33 10.93 -32.81 10.27
C LEU A 33 9.58 -32.15 10.53
N GLN A 34 9.61 -30.90 11.02
CA GLN A 34 8.43 -30.12 11.40
C GLN A 34 8.54 -28.71 10.84
N ILE A 35 7.42 -28.09 10.51
CA ILE A 35 7.35 -26.66 10.20
C ILE A 35 7.67 -25.89 11.48
N GLU A 36 8.49 -24.87 11.37
CA GLU A 36 8.87 -24.00 12.46
C GLU A 36 7.66 -23.14 12.88
N GLU A 37 7.43 -23.03 14.17
CA GLU A 37 6.34 -22.24 14.72
C GLU A 37 6.66 -20.75 14.60
N ILE A 38 5.81 -20.02 13.91
CA ILE A 38 5.96 -18.56 13.77
C ILE A 38 5.21 -17.87 14.91
N ILE A 39 5.95 -17.12 15.72
CA ILE A 39 5.38 -16.26 16.77
C ILE A 39 4.98 -14.94 16.14
N VAL A 40 3.77 -14.47 16.43
CA VAL A 40 3.21 -13.22 15.94
C VAL A 40 2.77 -12.32 17.09
N THR A 41 2.61 -11.03 16.79
CA THR A 41 2.12 -10.01 17.72
C THR A 41 0.77 -9.42 17.29
N ALA A 42 0.03 -10.14 16.48
CA ALA A 42 -1.26 -9.75 15.89
C ALA A 42 -2.33 -9.34 16.92
N GLN A 43 -2.24 -9.83 18.15
CA GLN A 43 -3.11 -9.41 19.25
C GLN A 43 -2.38 -8.56 20.29
N LYS A 44 -1.33 -7.83 19.85
CA LYS A 44 -0.43 -7.04 20.72
C LYS A 44 0.26 -7.86 21.83
N ARG A 45 0.26 -9.20 21.70
CA ARG A 45 0.92 -10.19 22.57
C ARG A 45 1.61 -11.22 21.68
N GLU A 46 2.74 -11.75 22.15
CA GLU A 46 3.42 -12.84 21.50
C GLU A 46 2.60 -14.14 21.61
N GLN A 47 2.22 -14.71 20.48
CA GLN A 47 1.41 -15.93 20.37
C GLN A 47 1.80 -16.69 19.10
N SER A 48 1.60 -18.01 19.09
CA SER A 48 1.72 -18.78 17.86
C SER A 48 0.71 -18.30 16.82
N ALA A 49 1.13 -18.14 15.58
CA ALA A 49 0.22 -17.77 14.47
C ALA A 49 -0.92 -18.78 14.31
N GLN A 50 -0.71 -20.05 14.73
CA GLN A 50 -1.71 -21.10 14.68
C GLN A 50 -2.77 -21.00 15.78
N ASP A 51 -2.43 -20.32 16.91
CA ASP A 51 -3.34 -20.15 18.04
C ASP A 51 -4.16 -18.86 17.96
N VAL A 52 -3.82 -17.97 17.03
CA VAL A 52 -4.51 -16.69 16.87
C VAL A 52 -5.77 -16.86 16.00
N PRO A 53 -7.00 -16.60 16.52
CA PRO A 53 -8.25 -16.83 15.83
C PRO A 53 -8.63 -15.66 14.88
N ILE A 54 -7.78 -15.37 13.92
CA ILE A 54 -7.97 -14.41 12.83
C ILE A 54 -7.25 -14.90 11.56
N ALA A 55 -7.66 -14.40 10.41
CA ALA A 55 -6.95 -14.59 9.17
C ALA A 55 -5.63 -13.82 9.20
N ILE A 56 -4.51 -14.52 9.26
CA ILE A 56 -3.17 -13.95 9.30
C ILE A 56 -2.21 -14.76 8.45
N THR A 57 -1.37 -14.05 7.69
CA THR A 57 -0.19 -14.62 7.05
C THR A 57 1.04 -13.95 7.65
N ALA A 58 1.95 -14.76 8.17
CA ALA A 58 3.21 -14.29 8.75
C ALA A 58 4.39 -14.83 7.95
N MET A 59 5.30 -13.95 7.59
CA MET A 59 6.49 -14.26 6.81
C MET A 59 7.72 -14.00 7.66
N SER A 60 8.55 -15.03 7.85
CA SER A 60 9.79 -14.96 8.63
C SER A 60 10.93 -14.31 7.85
N GLU A 61 12.00 -13.89 8.57
CA GLU A 61 13.23 -13.36 7.97
C GLU A 61 13.81 -14.30 6.90
N GLU A 62 13.78 -15.62 7.12
CA GLU A 62 14.29 -16.60 6.17
C GLU A 62 13.54 -16.54 4.84
N LEU A 63 12.20 -16.45 4.87
CA LEU A 63 11.40 -16.32 3.66
C LEU A 63 11.65 -14.96 2.98
N LEU A 64 11.64 -13.87 3.76
CA LEU A 64 11.87 -12.52 3.27
C LEU A 64 13.24 -12.38 2.59
N SER A 65 14.30 -12.86 3.22
CA SER A 65 15.67 -12.71 2.71
C SER A 65 15.97 -13.58 1.48
N SER A 66 15.35 -14.76 1.39
CA SER A 66 15.64 -15.72 0.32
C SER A 66 14.88 -15.45 -0.98
N THR A 67 13.69 -14.85 -0.91
CA THR A 67 12.76 -14.81 -2.04
C THR A 67 12.19 -13.44 -2.36
N ILE A 68 12.11 -12.56 -1.38
CA ILE A 68 11.51 -11.23 -1.50
C ILE A 68 12.64 -10.21 -1.68
N ARG A 69 12.60 -9.43 -2.74
CA ARG A 69 13.55 -8.34 -3.03
C ARG A 69 12.92 -6.99 -2.78
N ASP A 70 11.63 -6.90 -3.01
CA ASP A 70 10.81 -5.73 -2.85
C ASP A 70 9.55 -6.12 -2.08
N ILE A 71 8.91 -5.19 -1.39
CA ILE A 71 7.68 -5.48 -0.65
C ILE A 71 6.54 -5.94 -1.58
N SER A 72 6.54 -5.51 -2.83
CA SER A 72 5.58 -5.96 -3.85
C SER A 72 5.69 -7.45 -4.16
N ASP A 73 6.85 -8.06 -3.96
CA ASP A 73 7.04 -9.52 -4.11
C ASP A 73 6.22 -10.34 -3.11
N ILE A 74 5.69 -9.71 -2.06
CA ILE A 74 4.77 -10.33 -1.08
C ILE A 74 3.46 -10.76 -1.75
N THR A 75 3.05 -10.10 -2.82
CA THR A 75 1.93 -10.52 -3.66
C THR A 75 2.09 -11.98 -4.06
N GLY A 76 1.05 -12.78 -3.83
CA GLY A 76 1.06 -14.22 -4.07
C GLY A 76 1.61 -15.07 -2.90
N TYR A 77 1.93 -14.48 -1.74
CA TYR A 77 2.21 -15.21 -0.50
C TYR A 77 1.03 -15.23 0.47
N ALA A 78 0.10 -14.28 0.33
CA ALA A 78 -1.12 -14.22 1.11
C ALA A 78 -2.34 -14.17 0.19
N PRO A 79 -3.44 -14.90 0.49
CA PRO A 79 -4.65 -14.84 -0.32
C PRO A 79 -5.33 -13.49 -0.20
N ASN A 80 -5.91 -12.99 -1.30
CA ASN A 80 -6.60 -11.69 -1.40
C ASN A 80 -5.76 -10.49 -0.93
N VAL A 81 -4.42 -10.58 -1.11
CA VAL A 81 -3.49 -9.50 -0.81
C VAL A 81 -2.69 -9.17 -2.06
N VAL A 82 -2.78 -7.93 -2.48
CA VAL A 82 -1.98 -7.36 -3.56
C VAL A 82 -1.19 -6.20 -3.00
N ILE A 83 0.12 -6.20 -3.18
CA ILE A 83 0.99 -5.10 -2.81
C ILE A 83 1.66 -4.61 -4.07
N GLY A 84 1.36 -3.38 -4.45
CA GLY A 84 1.96 -2.72 -5.59
C GLY A 84 2.96 -1.65 -5.16
N SER A 85 3.97 -1.42 -5.97
CA SER A 85 4.65 -0.14 -5.91
C SER A 85 3.74 0.87 -6.59
N GLU A 86 3.20 1.83 -5.84
CA GLU A 86 2.57 2.95 -6.50
C GLU A 86 3.63 3.71 -7.30
N GLY A 87 3.58 3.59 -8.60
CA GLY A 87 4.41 4.40 -9.48
C GLY A 87 4.22 5.92 -9.34
N ARG A 88 3.38 6.30 -8.39
CA ARG A 88 3.00 7.68 -8.07
C ARG A 88 3.72 8.26 -6.86
N ARG A 89 4.42 7.43 -6.06
CA ARG A 89 5.13 7.88 -4.84
C ARG A 89 6.46 7.15 -4.65
N PRO A 90 7.57 7.88 -4.54
CA PRO A 90 8.81 7.31 -4.03
C PRO A 90 8.59 6.79 -2.61
N GLY A 91 9.11 5.61 -2.32
CA GLY A 91 8.98 4.99 -1.01
C GLY A 91 7.54 4.75 -0.53
N GLY A 92 6.54 4.88 -1.40
CA GLY A 92 5.14 4.59 -1.11
C GLY A 92 4.76 3.17 -1.52
N THR A 93 3.83 2.58 -0.79
CA THR A 93 3.32 1.23 -1.06
C THR A 93 1.80 1.28 -1.15
N ASP A 94 1.24 0.79 -2.25
CA ASP A 94 -0.20 0.54 -2.35
C ASP A 94 -0.50 -0.88 -1.87
N ILE A 95 -1.36 -0.98 -0.85
CA ILE A 95 -1.75 -2.25 -0.26
C ILE A 95 -3.24 -2.44 -0.46
N GLN A 96 -3.58 -3.61 -1.02
CA GLN A 96 -4.95 -4.03 -1.20
C GLN A 96 -5.17 -5.33 -0.40
N ILE A 97 -6.18 -5.35 0.44
CA ILE A 97 -6.57 -6.53 1.22
C ILE A 97 -8.06 -6.75 1.06
N ARG A 98 -8.46 -7.91 0.54
CA ARG A 98 -9.86 -8.29 0.32
C ARG A 98 -10.64 -7.24 -0.48
N GLY A 99 -10.04 -6.66 -1.52
CA GLY A 99 -10.65 -5.62 -2.36
C GLY A 99 -10.72 -4.22 -1.72
N ILE A 100 -10.18 -4.04 -0.53
CA ILE A 100 -10.05 -2.72 0.09
C ILE A 100 -8.68 -2.16 -0.23
N SER A 101 -8.66 -0.93 -0.74
CA SER A 101 -7.44 -0.22 -1.13
C SER A 101 -7.55 1.25 -0.81
N ALA A 102 -6.40 1.90 -0.67
CA ALA A 102 -6.28 3.35 -0.52
C ALA A 102 -6.28 4.02 -1.91
N ALA A 103 -7.36 3.91 -2.66
CA ALA A 103 -7.47 4.34 -4.05
C ALA A 103 -7.08 5.81 -4.35
N ALA A 104 -6.87 6.65 -3.33
CA ALA A 104 -6.47 8.05 -3.48
C ALA A 104 -5.19 8.39 -2.70
N THR A 105 -4.27 7.48 -2.64
CA THR A 105 -3.07 7.54 -1.80
C THR A 105 -2.14 8.71 -2.05
N THR A 106 -2.37 9.47 -3.11
CA THR A 106 -1.56 10.65 -3.40
C THR A 106 -1.91 11.88 -2.54
N ASP A 107 -3.00 11.87 -1.77
CA ASP A 107 -3.42 12.98 -0.93
C ASP A 107 -3.26 12.67 0.57
N ASN A 108 -2.49 13.51 1.29
CA ASN A 108 -2.27 13.33 2.72
C ASN A 108 -3.50 13.68 3.59
N SER A 109 -4.55 14.28 3.01
CA SER A 109 -5.81 14.53 3.71
C SER A 109 -6.67 13.28 3.85
N TYR A 110 -6.47 12.28 2.98
CA TYR A 110 -7.16 11.00 3.02
C TYR A 110 -6.30 9.96 3.76
N ASP A 111 -6.85 9.32 4.76
CA ASP A 111 -6.18 8.25 5.50
C ASP A 111 -6.33 6.90 4.75
N SER A 112 -5.33 6.03 4.78
CA SER A 112 -5.45 4.69 4.19
C SER A 112 -6.42 3.80 5.00
N PRO A 113 -7.33 3.03 4.36
CA PRO A 113 -8.20 2.08 5.04
C PRO A 113 -7.48 0.81 5.53
N ILE A 114 -6.19 0.68 5.23
CA ILE A 114 -5.30 -0.39 5.67
C ILE A 114 -4.17 0.26 6.46
N ALA A 115 -3.99 -0.17 7.71
CA ALA A 115 -2.93 0.38 8.54
C ALA A 115 -1.59 -0.31 8.29
N ILE A 116 -0.53 0.48 8.17
CA ILE A 116 0.85 0.00 8.24
C ILE A 116 1.39 0.33 9.63
N ASN A 117 1.91 -0.66 10.32
CA ASN A 117 2.60 -0.47 11.59
C ASN A 117 4.04 -0.94 11.50
N VAL A 118 4.97 -0.17 12.03
CA VAL A 118 6.39 -0.54 12.16
C VAL A 118 6.75 -0.52 13.65
N ASP A 119 7.16 -1.65 14.20
CA ASP A 119 7.51 -1.81 15.62
C ASP A 119 6.42 -1.30 16.59
N GLY A 120 5.16 -1.41 16.18
CA GLY A 120 3.98 -0.98 16.94
C GLY A 120 3.56 0.47 16.73
N ILE A 121 4.23 1.23 15.88
CA ILE A 121 3.87 2.60 15.52
C ILE A 121 3.05 2.59 14.21
N TYR A 122 1.85 3.16 14.26
CA TYR A 122 1.01 3.39 13.08
C TYR A 122 1.63 4.49 12.21
N LEU A 123 1.76 4.22 10.89
CA LEU A 123 2.19 5.20 9.91
C LEU A 123 0.95 5.89 9.31
N GLY A 124 0.81 7.17 9.58
CA GLY A 124 -0.36 7.94 9.14
C GLY A 124 -0.21 8.56 7.74
N THR A 125 0.88 8.26 7.03
CA THR A 125 1.08 8.56 5.60
C THR A 125 1.80 7.38 4.94
N SER A 126 1.51 7.12 3.67
CA SER A 126 2.24 6.14 2.86
C SER A 126 3.60 6.69 2.39
N ALA A 127 3.79 8.01 2.35
CA ALA A 127 5.07 8.62 1.98
C ALA A 127 6.16 8.18 2.96
N GLY A 128 7.31 7.78 2.43
CA GLY A 128 8.43 7.29 3.22
C GLY A 128 8.10 6.03 4.04
N SER A 129 7.03 5.30 3.72
CA SER A 129 6.69 4.03 4.36
C SER A 129 7.53 2.87 3.85
N LEU A 130 8.59 3.16 3.08
CA LEU A 130 9.43 2.13 2.48
C LEU A 130 9.87 1.11 3.52
N LEU A 131 9.47 -0.11 3.29
CA LEU A 131 9.72 -1.23 4.16
C LEU A 131 10.88 -2.04 3.58
N ASP A 132 12.12 -1.66 3.93
CA ASP A 132 13.29 -2.46 3.55
C ASP A 132 13.27 -3.80 4.29
N ASN A 133 13.26 -4.89 3.54
CA ASN A 133 13.16 -6.25 4.07
C ASN A 133 14.45 -6.77 4.73
N PHE A 134 15.57 -6.03 4.67
CA PHE A 134 16.88 -6.53 5.08
C PHE A 134 17.05 -6.66 6.60
N ASP A 135 16.41 -5.80 7.39
CA ASP A 135 16.47 -5.80 8.86
C ASP A 135 15.13 -6.22 9.51
N MET A 136 14.27 -6.87 8.75
CA MET A 136 12.98 -7.35 9.24
C MET A 136 13.13 -8.73 9.90
N GLU A 137 12.57 -8.89 11.08
CA GLU A 137 12.38 -10.19 11.71
C GLU A 137 11.21 -10.93 11.05
N ARG A 138 10.11 -10.20 10.82
CA ARG A 138 8.92 -10.73 10.16
C ARG A 138 7.96 -9.63 9.71
N ILE A 139 7.10 -10.01 8.78
CA ILE A 139 5.90 -9.24 8.38
C ILE A 139 4.67 -10.06 8.73
N GLU A 140 3.68 -9.42 9.35
CA GLU A 140 2.39 -10.00 9.70
C GLU A 140 1.29 -9.27 8.92
N ILE A 141 0.53 -9.98 8.09
CA ILE A 141 -0.60 -9.43 7.34
C ILE A 141 -1.88 -9.95 7.96
N LEU A 142 -2.60 -9.06 8.65
CA LEU A 142 -3.88 -9.33 9.29
C LEU A 142 -4.98 -8.89 8.32
N ARG A 143 -5.81 -9.81 7.88
CA ARG A 143 -6.88 -9.54 6.93
C ARG A 143 -8.20 -9.32 7.65
N GLY A 144 -9.01 -8.39 7.10
CA GLY A 144 -10.28 -7.96 7.68
C GLY A 144 -10.14 -6.97 8.83
N PRO A 145 -11.25 -6.43 9.36
CA PRO A 145 -11.25 -5.33 10.31
C PRO A 145 -10.51 -5.63 11.62
N GLN A 146 -9.68 -4.70 12.08
CA GLN A 146 -8.87 -4.79 13.30
C GLN A 146 -9.14 -3.62 14.28
N GLY A 147 -10.37 -3.07 14.29
CA GLY A 147 -10.72 -1.84 15.00
C GLY A 147 -10.47 -1.88 16.49
N THR A 148 -10.57 -3.03 17.17
CA THR A 148 -10.43 -3.11 18.63
C THR A 148 -9.01 -2.91 19.14
N LEU A 149 -8.01 -3.51 18.52
CA LEU A 149 -6.61 -3.43 19.00
C LEU A 149 -5.78 -2.40 18.23
N PHE A 150 -5.99 -2.29 16.93
CA PHE A 150 -5.22 -1.36 16.09
C PHE A 150 -5.93 -0.02 15.90
N GLY A 151 -7.26 -0.01 15.96
CA GLY A 151 -8.05 1.24 15.99
C GLY A 151 -8.53 1.69 14.62
N LYS A 152 -8.47 3.01 14.40
CA LYS A 152 -8.93 3.65 13.19
C LYS A 152 -8.16 3.16 11.95
N ASN A 153 -8.80 3.28 10.77
CA ASN A 153 -8.16 3.06 9.48
C ASN A 153 -7.67 1.61 9.29
N THR A 154 -8.41 0.65 9.84
CA THR A 154 -8.09 -0.78 9.78
C THR A 154 -9.26 -1.62 9.28
N VAL A 155 -10.11 -1.03 8.42
CA VAL A 155 -11.29 -1.72 7.87
C VAL A 155 -10.92 -2.82 6.88
N GLY A 156 -9.85 -2.64 6.12
CA GLY A 156 -9.33 -3.68 5.21
C GLY A 156 -8.38 -4.65 5.91
N GLY A 157 -7.61 -4.17 6.87
CA GLY A 157 -6.60 -4.98 7.57
C GLY A 157 -5.43 -4.18 8.13
N VAL A 158 -4.38 -4.92 8.51
CA VAL A 158 -3.14 -4.35 9.05
C VAL A 158 -1.94 -5.07 8.46
N VAL A 159 -0.94 -4.33 8.03
CA VAL A 159 0.40 -4.83 7.75
C VAL A 159 1.31 -4.41 8.90
N ASN A 160 1.76 -5.37 9.67
CA ASN A 160 2.57 -5.16 10.86
C ASN A 160 3.99 -5.65 10.61
N VAL A 161 4.95 -4.73 10.61
CA VAL A 161 6.35 -4.98 10.33
C VAL A 161 7.12 -4.95 11.63
N ILE A 162 7.85 -6.00 11.90
CA ILE A 162 8.69 -6.14 13.08
C ILE A 162 10.13 -6.26 12.64
N ARG A 163 10.99 -5.38 13.15
CA ARG A 163 12.42 -5.37 12.86
C ARG A 163 13.19 -6.25 13.86
N THR A 164 14.36 -6.71 13.43
CA THR A 164 15.26 -7.47 14.31
C THR A 164 15.69 -6.62 15.50
N ARG A 165 16.00 -7.28 16.63
CA ARG A 165 16.44 -6.60 17.87
C ARG A 165 17.95 -6.68 18.02
N PRO A 166 18.59 -5.72 18.74
CA PRO A 166 20.00 -5.83 19.09
C PRO A 166 20.29 -7.12 19.85
N THR A 167 21.26 -7.91 19.39
CA THR A 167 21.60 -9.24 19.98
C THR A 167 22.41 -9.17 21.26
N GLY A 168 23.11 -8.05 21.49
CA GLY A 168 24.05 -7.93 22.62
C GLY A 168 25.40 -8.62 22.40
N GLU A 169 25.60 -9.27 21.27
CA GLU A 169 26.85 -9.87 20.83
C GLU A 169 27.36 -9.14 19.58
N PHE A 170 28.67 -9.20 19.34
CA PHE A 170 29.20 -8.64 18.09
C PHE A 170 28.82 -9.56 16.93
N GLY A 171 28.20 -8.95 15.91
CA GLY A 171 27.88 -9.60 14.65
C GLY A 171 27.65 -8.55 13.57
N ALA A 172 27.93 -8.91 12.32
CA ALA A 172 27.68 -8.04 11.18
C ALA A 172 27.10 -8.86 10.04
N LYS A 173 26.04 -8.34 9.42
CA LYS A 173 25.45 -8.86 8.18
C LYS A 173 25.60 -7.79 7.11
N VAL A 174 26.18 -8.14 5.97
CA VAL A 174 26.31 -7.24 4.82
C VAL A 174 25.78 -7.92 3.56
N GLN A 175 25.14 -7.13 2.70
CA GLN A 175 24.59 -7.60 1.46
C GLN A 175 24.90 -6.61 0.33
N ALA A 176 25.25 -7.13 -0.86
CA ALA A 176 25.38 -6.36 -2.08
C ALA A 176 24.55 -7.03 -3.18
N THR A 177 23.69 -6.25 -3.85
CA THR A 177 22.88 -6.69 -4.97
C THR A 177 23.34 -5.97 -6.23
N PHE A 178 23.43 -6.70 -7.33
CA PHE A 178 23.73 -6.16 -8.67
C PHE A 178 22.69 -6.72 -9.63
N GLY A 179 22.04 -5.85 -10.40
CA GLY A 179 20.93 -6.25 -11.29
C GLY A 179 20.95 -5.50 -12.61
N GLU A 180 19.94 -5.76 -13.41
CA GLU A 180 19.66 -5.00 -14.63
C GLU A 180 19.36 -3.54 -14.32
N ASP A 181 19.30 -2.70 -15.34
CA ASP A 181 19.04 -1.25 -15.22
C ASP A 181 20.05 -0.54 -14.30
N GLY A 182 21.31 -1.00 -14.27
CA GLY A 182 22.36 -0.43 -13.44
C GLY A 182 22.15 -0.62 -11.92
N ARG A 183 21.19 -1.47 -11.49
CA ARG A 183 20.83 -1.66 -10.09
C ARG A 183 22.00 -2.07 -9.23
N GLN A 184 22.25 -1.31 -8.17
CA GLN A 184 23.25 -1.55 -7.14
C GLN A 184 22.62 -1.30 -5.78
N GLU A 185 22.72 -2.29 -4.88
CA GLU A 185 22.23 -2.16 -3.52
C GLU A 185 23.32 -2.58 -2.54
N PHE A 186 23.47 -1.82 -1.47
CA PHE A 186 24.35 -2.14 -0.36
C PHE A 186 23.59 -2.01 0.95
N ARG A 187 23.57 -3.08 1.73
CA ARG A 187 22.90 -3.15 3.01
C ARG A 187 23.84 -3.69 4.06
N ALA A 188 23.77 -3.13 5.26
CA ALA A 188 24.60 -3.55 6.38
C ALA A 188 23.83 -3.44 7.70
N VAL A 189 23.99 -4.45 8.55
CA VAL A 189 23.55 -4.43 9.94
C VAL A 189 24.72 -4.85 10.81
N VAL A 190 25.00 -4.09 11.87
CA VAL A 190 26.07 -4.37 12.83
C VAL A 190 25.49 -4.38 14.24
N ASN A 191 25.60 -5.51 14.91
CA ASN A 191 25.25 -5.68 16.30
C ASN A 191 26.48 -5.58 17.20
N THR A 192 26.33 -5.02 18.40
CA THR A 192 27.41 -4.96 19.38
C THR A 192 26.86 -4.79 20.80
N SER A 193 27.64 -5.18 21.78
CA SER A 193 27.40 -4.85 23.17
C SER A 193 28.17 -3.57 23.54
N LEU A 194 27.47 -2.57 24.05
CA LEU A 194 28.09 -1.35 24.58
C LEU A 194 28.41 -1.47 26.06
N SER A 195 27.65 -2.30 26.79
CA SER A 195 27.87 -2.66 28.19
C SER A 195 27.10 -3.94 28.52
N GLU A 196 27.23 -4.45 29.76
CA GLU A 196 26.44 -5.60 30.25
C GLU A 196 24.91 -5.39 30.18
N THR A 197 24.46 -4.13 30.08
CA THR A 197 23.04 -3.76 30.09
C THR A 197 22.59 -3.01 28.87
N VAL A 198 23.48 -2.73 27.92
CA VAL A 198 23.18 -1.99 26.71
C VAL A 198 23.72 -2.72 25.49
N ALA A 199 22.79 -3.22 24.63
CA ALA A 199 23.10 -3.70 23.30
C ALA A 199 22.77 -2.60 22.28
N ALA A 200 23.48 -2.58 21.17
CA ALA A 200 23.23 -1.66 20.06
C ALA A 200 23.27 -2.38 18.72
N LYS A 201 22.43 -1.93 17.81
CA LYS A 201 22.39 -2.32 16.40
C LYS A 201 22.45 -1.07 15.55
N PHE A 202 23.29 -1.09 14.53
CA PHE A 202 23.37 -0.03 13.51
C PHE A 202 23.01 -0.64 12.17
N PHE A 203 22.22 0.07 11.37
CA PHE A 203 21.84 -0.39 10.05
C PHE A 203 22.00 0.74 9.02
N ALA A 204 22.29 0.34 7.78
CA ALA A 204 22.44 1.23 6.65
C ALA A 204 22.02 0.51 5.38
N THR A 205 21.32 1.24 4.52
CA THR A 205 20.86 0.81 3.20
C THR A 205 21.16 1.89 2.18
N SER A 206 21.60 1.50 0.99
CA SER A 206 21.71 2.36 -0.19
C SER A 206 21.28 1.57 -1.42
N VAL A 207 20.37 2.11 -2.21
CA VAL A 207 19.86 1.53 -3.44
C VAL A 207 19.96 2.55 -4.56
N GLN A 208 20.45 2.13 -5.70
CA GLN A 208 20.52 2.95 -6.92
C GLN A 208 20.17 2.10 -8.14
N SER A 209 19.44 2.68 -9.10
CA SER A 209 19.21 2.13 -10.43
C SER A 209 19.03 3.26 -11.47
N ASP A 210 19.35 2.98 -12.73
CA ASP A 210 19.32 3.97 -13.82
C ASP A 210 17.87 4.19 -14.37
N GLY A 211 16.86 3.56 -13.81
CA GLY A 211 15.51 3.52 -14.35
C GLY A 211 15.39 2.58 -15.57
N TRP A 212 14.17 2.18 -15.88
CA TRP A 212 13.91 1.10 -16.85
C TRP A 212 13.03 1.51 -18.04
N ILE A 213 12.33 2.66 -17.99
CA ILE A 213 11.49 3.15 -19.08
C ILE A 213 12.21 4.29 -19.81
N PRO A 214 12.74 4.08 -21.04
CA PRO A 214 13.36 5.15 -21.82
C PRO A 214 12.33 6.26 -22.11
N ASN A 215 12.68 7.51 -21.83
CA ASN A 215 11.90 8.68 -22.25
C ASN A 215 12.43 9.19 -23.59
N ILE A 216 11.62 9.07 -24.65
CA ILE A 216 12.04 9.43 -26.00
C ILE A 216 11.86 10.90 -26.34
N THR A 217 11.13 11.67 -25.52
CA THR A 217 10.89 13.11 -25.73
C THR A 217 12.09 13.94 -25.23
N ILE A 218 12.47 13.75 -23.98
CA ILE A 218 13.54 14.55 -23.36
C ILE A 218 14.83 13.76 -23.15
N GLY A 219 14.82 12.44 -23.38
CA GLY A 219 15.93 11.53 -23.12
C GLY A 219 16.01 11.08 -21.66
N GLY A 220 16.94 10.16 -21.37
CA GLY A 220 17.03 9.52 -20.04
C GLY A 220 16.04 8.37 -19.89
N ASN A 221 15.89 7.91 -18.65
CA ASN A 221 14.91 6.88 -18.27
C ASN A 221 14.02 7.42 -17.13
N ASN A 222 12.82 6.87 -17.01
CA ASN A 222 11.94 7.04 -15.87
C ASN A 222 12.00 5.79 -14.98
N GLY A 223 11.60 5.94 -13.70
CA GLY A 223 11.67 4.84 -12.73
C GLY A 223 13.08 4.59 -12.19
N GLU A 224 13.91 5.63 -12.15
CA GLU A 224 15.19 5.64 -11.43
C GLU A 224 14.95 5.45 -9.93
N GLU A 225 15.83 4.68 -9.27
CA GLU A 225 15.82 4.54 -7.82
C GLU A 225 17.12 5.10 -7.26
N ASP A 226 17.02 5.96 -6.25
CA ASP A 226 18.16 6.45 -5.46
C ASP A 226 17.68 6.74 -4.05
N TYR A 227 17.84 5.77 -3.13
CA TYR A 227 17.53 6.02 -1.76
C TYR A 227 18.59 5.53 -0.79
N GLN A 228 18.67 6.18 0.36
CA GLN A 228 19.57 5.86 1.45
C GLN A 228 18.81 5.91 2.78
N ALA A 229 19.08 4.94 3.66
CA ALA A 229 18.54 4.91 4.99
C ALA A 229 19.61 4.53 6.00
N PHE A 230 19.60 5.18 7.16
CA PHE A 230 20.53 4.92 8.27
C PHE A 230 19.77 4.92 9.57
N GLY A 231 20.19 4.06 10.49
CA GLY A 231 19.59 4.09 11.81
C GLY A 231 20.39 3.33 12.86
N ALA A 232 19.96 3.50 14.10
CA ALA A 232 20.51 2.81 15.24
C ALA A 232 19.39 2.41 16.21
N THR A 233 19.48 1.19 16.72
CA THR A 233 18.59 0.68 17.76
C THR A 233 19.40 0.35 19.01
N PHE A 234 18.94 0.84 20.16
CA PHE A 234 19.56 0.61 21.45
C PHE A 234 18.60 -0.17 22.34
N LEU A 235 19.05 -1.33 22.85
CA LEU A 235 18.32 -2.13 23.81
C LEU A 235 18.97 -1.97 25.19
N PHE A 236 18.21 -1.43 26.13
CA PHE A 236 18.62 -1.26 27.53
C PHE A 236 17.87 -2.25 28.42
N THR A 237 18.62 -3.17 29.07
CA THR A 237 18.10 -4.22 29.92
C THR A 237 18.85 -4.21 31.27
N PRO A 238 18.55 -3.24 32.17
CA PRO A 238 19.29 -3.10 33.45
C PRO A 238 19.00 -4.25 34.44
N ASN A 239 17.90 -4.95 34.27
CA ASN A 239 17.48 -6.10 35.02
C ASN A 239 16.46 -6.94 34.25
N LYS A 240 16.08 -8.11 34.75
CA LYS A 240 15.15 -9.04 34.07
C LYS A 240 13.71 -8.57 33.94
N ARG A 241 13.33 -7.48 34.61
CA ARG A 241 11.93 -6.96 34.58
C ARG A 241 11.76 -5.71 33.79
N PHE A 242 12.82 -5.08 33.33
CA PHE A 242 12.74 -3.85 32.57
C PHE A 242 13.57 -3.92 31.31
N GLU A 243 12.99 -3.57 30.21
CA GLU A 243 13.68 -3.31 28.96
C GLU A 243 13.19 -2.01 28.33
N ALA A 244 14.07 -1.33 27.60
CA ALA A 244 13.74 -0.22 26.75
C ALA A 244 14.46 -0.37 25.41
N LEU A 245 13.72 -0.24 24.32
CA LEU A 245 14.20 -0.28 22.95
C LEU A 245 14.00 1.09 22.35
N LEU A 246 15.09 1.76 21.96
CA LEU A 246 15.09 3.06 21.30
C LEU A 246 15.64 2.90 19.89
N THR A 247 14.87 3.27 18.89
CA THR A 247 15.31 3.35 17.47
C THR A 247 15.30 4.79 17.01
N ILE A 248 16.35 5.21 16.33
CA ILE A 248 16.49 6.51 15.68
C ILE A 248 16.90 6.21 14.24
N GLU A 249 16.20 6.77 13.28
CA GLU A 249 16.44 6.52 11.86
C GLU A 249 16.18 7.75 10.99
N THR A 250 16.87 7.80 9.87
CA THR A 250 16.68 8.80 8.82
C THR A 250 16.71 8.09 7.46
N MET A 251 15.93 8.60 6.52
CA MET A 251 15.85 8.13 5.14
C MET A 251 15.81 9.33 4.21
N ASP A 252 16.54 9.25 3.10
CA ASP A 252 16.52 10.17 1.98
C ASP A 252 16.28 9.35 0.71
N ASP A 253 15.15 9.58 0.05
CA ASP A 253 14.73 8.90 -1.18
C ASP A 253 14.58 9.95 -2.29
N GLN A 254 15.44 9.86 -3.29
CA GLN A 254 15.48 10.72 -4.48
C GLN A 254 15.00 9.95 -5.72
N SER A 255 14.25 8.87 -5.53
CA SER A 255 13.77 8.02 -6.62
C SER A 255 12.77 8.76 -7.51
N ALA A 256 12.95 8.67 -8.81
CA ALA A 256 12.02 9.23 -9.78
C ALA A 256 10.72 8.42 -9.84
N LEU A 257 9.61 9.10 -10.13
CA LEU A 257 8.34 8.45 -10.36
C LEU A 257 8.38 7.61 -11.64
N GLN A 258 7.54 6.57 -11.70
CA GLN A 258 7.30 5.84 -12.94
C GLN A 258 6.70 6.77 -14.01
N ALA A 259 6.92 6.40 -15.27
CA ALA A 259 6.31 7.13 -16.38
C ALA A 259 4.80 6.94 -16.40
N TYR A 260 4.08 8.04 -16.62
CA TYR A 260 2.72 7.97 -17.12
C TYR A 260 2.73 7.88 -18.62
N ASN A 261 1.90 7.00 -19.14
CA ASN A 261 1.63 6.92 -20.57
C ASN A 261 0.21 7.40 -20.87
N GLN A 262 0.08 8.23 -21.86
CA GLN A 262 -1.22 8.64 -22.36
C GLN A 262 -1.87 7.48 -23.11
N ASN A 263 -3.02 7.02 -22.62
CA ASN A 263 -3.74 5.90 -23.20
C ASN A 263 -5.01 6.42 -23.92
N PHE A 264 -4.92 6.64 -25.26
CA PHE A 264 -6.03 7.12 -26.05
C PHE A 264 -6.28 6.34 -27.32
N ASN A 265 -7.57 6.29 -27.69
CA ASN A 265 -8.06 5.68 -28.92
C ASN A 265 -8.83 6.72 -29.74
N VAL A 266 -8.13 7.74 -30.27
CA VAL A 266 -8.78 8.78 -31.10
C VAL A 266 -8.03 9.02 -32.41
N ALA A 267 -8.80 9.00 -33.53
CA ALA A 267 -8.28 9.37 -34.83
C ALA A 267 -8.06 10.90 -34.93
N PRO A 268 -6.94 11.37 -35.50
CA PRO A 268 -6.68 12.79 -35.68
C PRO A 268 -7.84 13.53 -36.40
N GLY A 269 -8.31 14.64 -35.82
CA GLY A 269 -9.33 15.52 -36.41
C GLY A 269 -10.78 15.14 -36.09
N VAL A 270 -11.00 14.14 -35.26
CA VAL A 270 -12.33 13.82 -34.71
C VAL A 270 -12.47 14.51 -33.36
N ILE A 271 -13.49 15.37 -33.22
CA ILE A 271 -13.91 15.84 -31.89
C ILE A 271 -14.67 14.67 -31.27
N PRO A 272 -14.15 14.05 -30.20
CA PRO A 272 -14.83 12.93 -29.62
C PRO A 272 -16.09 13.32 -28.89
N PRO A 273 -17.00 12.38 -28.76
CA PRO A 273 -18.06 12.47 -27.79
C PRO A 273 -17.46 12.48 -26.37
N PRO A 274 -18.17 12.98 -25.39
CA PRO A 274 -17.79 12.91 -23.99
C PRO A 274 -17.53 11.46 -23.52
N PRO A 275 -16.87 11.25 -22.37
CA PRO A 275 -16.46 9.93 -21.92
C PRO A 275 -17.62 8.94 -21.91
N PRO A 276 -17.38 7.72 -22.37
CA PRO A 276 -18.41 6.69 -22.41
C PRO A 276 -18.84 6.27 -21.01
N GLY A 277 -20.14 6.07 -20.84
CA GLY A 277 -20.69 5.41 -19.66
C GLY A 277 -20.25 3.94 -19.56
N PRO A 278 -20.70 3.23 -18.54
CA PRO A 278 -20.35 1.82 -18.32
C PRO A 278 -20.62 0.97 -19.56
N ASN A 279 -19.67 0.10 -19.92
CA ASN A 279 -19.68 -0.76 -21.11
C ASN A 279 -19.53 -0.04 -22.47
N GLN A 280 -18.92 1.12 -22.51
CA GLN A 280 -18.56 1.76 -23.78
C GLN A 280 -17.05 1.70 -24.00
N THR A 281 -16.65 1.31 -25.22
CA THR A 281 -15.25 1.06 -25.60
C THR A 281 -14.56 2.27 -26.23
N ASP A 282 -15.30 3.35 -26.47
CA ASP A 282 -14.81 4.51 -27.20
C ASP A 282 -14.58 5.69 -26.25
N PHE A 283 -13.42 5.72 -25.61
CA PHE A 283 -13.00 6.88 -24.83
C PHE A 283 -12.48 7.99 -25.73
N SER A 284 -13.06 9.15 -25.59
CA SER A 284 -12.79 10.30 -26.46
C SER A 284 -12.01 11.42 -25.77
N GLY A 285 -11.47 11.16 -24.59
CA GLY A 285 -10.89 12.16 -23.71
C GLY A 285 -9.57 12.79 -24.15
N GLY A 286 -8.82 12.17 -25.06
CA GLY A 286 -7.55 12.67 -25.57
C GLY A 286 -7.57 13.92 -26.42
N LEU A 287 -8.68 14.53 -26.50
CA LEU A 287 -8.95 15.53 -27.54
C LEU A 287 -8.35 16.87 -27.34
N LEU A 288 -8.37 17.37 -26.11
CA LEU A 288 -7.96 18.76 -25.93
C LEU A 288 -6.45 18.87 -26.16
N SER A 289 -5.67 17.91 -25.66
CA SER A 289 -4.25 17.82 -25.97
C SER A 289 -4.01 17.55 -27.46
N CYS A 290 -4.73 16.61 -28.08
CA CYS A 290 -4.62 16.32 -29.51
C CYS A 290 -5.08 17.45 -30.45
N ALA A 291 -6.10 18.21 -30.05
CA ALA A 291 -6.54 19.35 -30.84
C ALA A 291 -5.50 20.49 -30.85
N ILE A 292 -4.73 20.60 -29.76
CA ILE A 292 -3.72 21.64 -29.59
C ILE A 292 -2.35 21.15 -30.07
N TYR A 293 -2.02 19.90 -29.77
CA TYR A 293 -0.75 19.25 -30.11
C TYR A 293 -1.01 17.99 -30.95
N PRO A 294 -1.31 18.14 -32.25
CA PRO A 294 -1.67 17.02 -33.13
C PRO A 294 -0.61 15.90 -33.22
N ASP A 295 0.65 16.27 -33.00
CA ASP A 295 1.78 15.33 -33.06
C ASP A 295 1.90 14.45 -31.80
N SER A 296 1.23 14.84 -30.70
CA SER A 296 1.20 14.05 -29.46
C SER A 296 0.02 13.07 -29.42
N CYS A 297 -0.82 13.06 -30.46
CA CYS A 297 -1.98 12.19 -30.53
C CYS A 297 -1.64 10.73 -30.77
N ARG A 298 -2.23 9.84 -29.97
CA ARG A 298 -2.15 8.41 -30.18
C ARG A 298 -3.48 7.83 -30.64
N THR A 299 -3.41 6.85 -31.52
CA THR A 299 -4.58 6.25 -32.17
C THR A 299 -4.89 4.84 -31.66
N SER A 300 -4.14 4.33 -30.68
CA SER A 300 -4.44 3.05 -30.03
C SER A 300 -3.87 3.01 -28.61
N PRO A 301 -4.55 2.35 -27.66
CA PRO A 301 -3.95 1.99 -26.39
C PRO A 301 -2.78 1.06 -26.68
N ASN A 302 -1.58 1.47 -26.32
CA ASN A 302 -0.41 0.66 -26.53
C ASN A 302 0.42 0.63 -25.26
N GLN A 303 0.73 -0.57 -24.82
CA GLN A 303 1.83 -0.83 -23.94
C GLN A 303 3.11 -0.41 -24.65
N LEU A 304 3.57 0.79 -24.35
CA LEU A 304 4.77 1.31 -24.97
C LEU A 304 5.99 0.90 -24.14
N PRO A 305 7.02 0.36 -24.76
CA PRO A 305 8.27 0.09 -24.08
C PRO A 305 9.09 1.37 -23.78
N TYR A 306 8.48 2.54 -23.88
CA TYR A 306 9.08 3.84 -23.67
C TYR A 306 8.03 4.86 -23.21
N ALA A 307 8.48 5.92 -22.55
CA ALA A 307 7.66 7.07 -22.18
C ALA A 307 7.83 8.22 -23.19
N GLU A 308 6.82 9.08 -23.26
CA GLU A 308 6.85 10.30 -24.07
C GLU A 308 6.68 11.57 -23.23
N ASN A 309 6.97 11.50 -21.95
CA ASN A 309 6.81 12.61 -21.02
C ASN A 309 7.69 13.81 -21.44
N ASP A 310 7.10 15.01 -21.44
CA ASP A 310 7.80 16.27 -21.73
C ASP A 310 8.49 16.85 -20.48
N THR A 311 8.12 16.39 -19.30
CA THR A 311 8.69 16.78 -18.00
C THR A 311 9.46 15.60 -17.41
N GLN A 312 10.68 15.83 -16.92
CA GLN A 312 11.41 14.84 -16.14
C GLN A 312 10.63 14.58 -14.85
N HIS A 313 10.35 13.32 -14.58
CA HIS A 313 9.80 12.90 -13.32
C HIS A 313 10.90 12.93 -12.26
N ASP A 314 10.67 13.66 -11.20
CA ASP A 314 11.60 13.81 -10.09
C ASP A 314 10.83 13.78 -8.78
N ALA A 315 11.43 13.23 -7.74
CA ALA A 315 10.83 13.21 -6.43
C ALA A 315 11.90 13.13 -5.34
N SER A 316 11.55 13.64 -4.17
CA SER A 316 12.37 13.59 -2.97
C SER A 316 11.47 13.30 -1.77
N VAL A 317 11.83 12.32 -0.95
CA VAL A 317 11.19 12.04 0.32
C VAL A 317 12.25 11.93 1.41
N GLU A 318 12.25 12.90 2.32
CA GLU A 318 13.08 12.84 3.53
C GLU A 318 12.23 12.37 4.71
N THR A 319 12.74 11.46 5.52
CA THR A 319 12.07 10.97 6.73
C THR A 319 13.04 10.90 7.89
N ASP A 320 12.62 11.48 9.03
CA ASP A 320 13.29 11.31 10.32
C ASP A 320 12.30 10.66 11.30
N ALA A 321 12.74 9.62 12.03
CA ALA A 321 11.88 8.94 12.97
C ALA A 321 12.59 8.52 14.26
N ILE A 322 11.82 8.57 15.36
CA ILE A 322 12.25 8.08 16.68
C ILE A 322 11.13 7.18 17.22
N THR A 323 11.51 5.97 17.60
CA THR A 323 10.61 5.01 18.25
C THR A 323 11.19 4.58 19.59
N LEU A 324 10.38 4.65 20.65
CA LEU A 324 10.72 4.17 21.99
C LEU A 324 9.68 3.16 22.45
N ASN A 325 10.14 1.95 22.78
CA ASN A 325 9.31 0.91 23.37
C ASN A 325 9.91 0.53 24.74
N MET A 326 9.14 0.70 25.81
CA MET A 326 9.54 0.34 27.16
C MET A 326 8.60 -0.71 27.71
N LYS A 327 9.15 -1.77 28.30
CA LYS A 327 8.41 -2.86 28.90
C LYS A 327 8.88 -3.09 30.35
N TYR A 328 7.91 -3.20 31.25
CA TYR A 328 8.17 -3.45 32.67
C TYR A 328 7.26 -4.57 33.19
N ASP A 329 7.89 -5.68 33.59
CA ASP A 329 7.19 -6.79 34.23
C ASP A 329 6.93 -6.45 35.72
N ILE A 330 5.69 -6.03 35.99
CA ILE A 330 5.23 -5.72 37.36
C ILE A 330 5.35 -7.00 38.24
N ASN A 331 4.95 -8.12 37.67
CA ASN A 331 5.14 -9.48 38.20
C ASN A 331 5.09 -10.50 37.05
N ASP A 332 5.14 -11.79 37.34
CA ASP A 332 5.19 -12.87 36.34
C ASP A 332 3.93 -12.99 35.48
N SER A 333 2.81 -12.32 35.86
CA SER A 333 1.54 -12.36 35.16
C SER A 333 1.10 -11.01 34.61
N LEU A 334 1.82 -9.94 34.86
CA LEU A 334 1.38 -8.58 34.55
C LEU A 334 2.54 -7.73 34.02
N THR A 335 2.39 -7.25 32.80
CA THR A 335 3.41 -6.42 32.12
C THR A 335 2.80 -5.07 31.74
N LEU A 336 3.52 -3.99 32.00
CA LEU A 336 3.22 -2.64 31.55
C LEU A 336 4.14 -2.31 30.37
N THR A 337 3.56 -1.86 29.28
CA THR A 337 4.27 -1.42 28.07
C THR A 337 3.95 0.04 27.78
N TYR A 338 4.97 0.83 27.42
CA TYR A 338 4.81 2.18 26.87
C TYR A 338 5.50 2.25 25.54
N ILE A 339 4.78 2.74 24.51
CA ILE A 339 5.28 2.93 23.16
C ILE A 339 5.09 4.39 22.77
N MET A 340 6.13 4.98 22.21
CA MET A 340 6.11 6.35 21.66
C MET A 340 6.77 6.34 20.29
N GLY A 341 6.12 6.97 19.33
CA GLY A 341 6.68 7.24 18.00
C GLY A 341 6.54 8.70 17.63
N HIS A 342 7.58 9.23 17.03
CA HIS A 342 7.59 10.54 16.39
C HIS A 342 8.22 10.39 15.00
N ARG A 343 7.63 11.04 14.00
CA ARG A 343 8.05 10.95 12.61
C ARG A 343 7.78 12.25 11.88
N ASP A 344 8.80 12.78 11.22
CA ASP A 344 8.74 13.88 10.27
C ASP A 344 8.95 13.35 8.86
N VAL A 345 8.16 13.81 7.89
CA VAL A 345 8.29 13.47 6.47
C VAL A 345 8.17 14.74 5.64
N LYS A 346 9.12 14.93 4.73
CA LYS A 346 9.06 15.96 3.69
C LYS A 346 9.04 15.28 2.34
N GLU A 347 8.18 15.76 1.46
CA GLU A 347 8.00 15.19 0.13
C GLU A 347 7.89 16.31 -0.89
N ASP A 348 8.78 16.29 -1.88
CA ASP A 348 8.71 17.10 -3.08
C ASP A 348 8.62 16.19 -4.30
N ARG A 349 7.79 16.55 -5.30
CA ARG A 349 7.73 15.80 -6.56
C ARG A 349 7.20 16.64 -7.69
N ILE A 350 7.74 16.38 -8.88
CA ILE A 350 7.28 16.92 -10.15
C ILE A 350 7.09 15.80 -11.15
N TYR A 351 6.00 15.83 -11.91
CA TYR A 351 5.74 14.84 -12.94
C TYR A 351 4.81 15.35 -14.03
N ASP A 352 4.99 14.78 -15.22
CA ASP A 352 4.08 14.92 -16.34
C ASP A 352 2.80 14.12 -16.06
N TYR A 353 1.67 14.82 -15.95
CA TYR A 353 0.41 14.19 -15.58
C TYR A 353 -0.44 13.79 -16.79
N ASP A 354 -0.15 14.30 -17.98
CA ASP A 354 -0.86 13.89 -19.17
C ASP A 354 -0.17 12.77 -19.99
N GLY A 355 1.06 12.43 -19.62
CA GLY A 355 1.80 11.30 -20.19
C GLY A 355 2.15 11.47 -21.67
N SER A 356 2.23 12.70 -22.18
CA SER A 356 2.49 12.98 -23.61
C SER A 356 3.73 13.85 -23.80
N SER A 357 4.14 14.00 -25.06
CA SER A 357 5.24 14.89 -25.45
C SER A 357 4.86 16.38 -25.51
N ALA A 358 3.65 16.72 -25.11
CA ALA A 358 3.14 18.08 -25.11
C ALA A 358 3.15 18.67 -23.70
N PRO A 359 3.57 19.92 -23.49
CA PRO A 359 3.58 20.56 -22.18
C PRO A 359 2.15 20.95 -21.76
N PHE A 360 1.28 19.94 -21.59
CA PHE A 360 -0.12 20.13 -21.35
C PHE A 360 -0.44 20.23 -19.86
N ILE A 361 -0.11 19.22 -19.05
CA ILE A 361 -0.29 19.23 -17.60
C ILE A 361 0.95 18.70 -16.89
N THR A 362 1.58 19.56 -16.13
CA THR A 362 2.62 19.20 -15.17
C THR A 362 2.08 19.38 -13.76
N ILE A 363 2.30 18.43 -12.88
CA ILE A 363 1.97 18.52 -11.46
C ILE A 363 3.25 18.63 -10.66
N GLU A 364 3.27 19.60 -9.73
CA GLU A 364 4.27 19.70 -8.68
C GLU A 364 3.57 19.64 -7.33
N ARG A 365 4.16 18.89 -6.41
CA ARG A 365 3.65 18.75 -5.05
C ARG A 365 4.74 18.97 -4.05
N TRP A 366 4.38 19.64 -2.98
CA TRP A 366 5.19 19.77 -1.79
C TRP A 366 4.34 19.42 -0.58
N ASN A 367 4.88 18.59 0.31
CA ASN A 367 4.23 18.17 1.52
C ASN A 367 5.21 18.18 2.69
N GLU A 368 4.78 18.70 3.83
CA GLU A 368 5.40 18.43 5.14
C GLU A 368 4.39 17.70 6.01
N TYR A 369 4.85 16.71 6.73
CA TYR A 369 4.03 15.86 7.56
C TYR A 369 4.76 15.54 8.86
N ASP A 370 4.09 15.79 9.99
CA ASP A 370 4.55 15.47 11.34
C ASP A 370 3.54 14.57 12.03
N GLN A 371 4.01 13.56 12.75
CA GLN A 371 3.15 12.76 13.60
C GLN A 371 3.84 12.42 14.92
N THR A 372 3.03 12.33 15.98
CA THR A 372 3.43 11.79 17.28
C THR A 372 2.36 10.85 17.81
N SER A 373 2.77 9.73 18.37
CA SER A 373 1.86 8.78 19.01
C SER A 373 2.38 8.28 20.36
N HIS A 374 1.46 7.97 21.26
CA HIS A 374 1.74 7.41 22.57
C HIS A 374 0.75 6.28 22.87
N GLU A 375 1.24 5.16 23.33
CA GLU A 375 0.43 4.05 23.83
C GLU A 375 0.93 3.62 25.22
N ILE A 376 0.00 3.48 26.16
CA ILE A 376 0.26 2.84 27.45
C ILE A 376 -0.62 1.60 27.49
N ARG A 377 -0.01 0.43 27.66
CA ARG A 377 -0.70 -0.85 27.62
C ARG A 377 -0.36 -1.71 28.82
N LEU A 378 -1.37 -2.40 29.32
CA LEU A 378 -1.26 -3.38 30.41
C LEU A 378 -1.68 -4.76 29.86
N ASP A 379 -0.75 -5.69 29.86
CA ASP A 379 -0.95 -7.07 29.44
C ASP A 379 -0.98 -7.98 30.66
N GLY A 380 -2.01 -8.83 30.77
CA GLY A 380 -2.17 -9.78 31.87
C GLY A 380 -2.34 -11.20 31.37
N SER A 381 -1.70 -12.16 32.03
CA SER A 381 -1.81 -13.59 31.75
C SER A 381 -2.02 -14.38 33.06
N TYR A 382 -3.24 -14.90 33.22
CA TYR A 382 -3.67 -15.72 34.35
C TYR A 382 -4.24 -17.05 33.85
N ASP A 383 -4.45 -18.02 34.73
CA ASP A 383 -4.83 -19.38 34.35
C ASP A 383 -6.05 -19.45 33.41
N ASN A 384 -7.06 -18.60 33.63
CA ASN A 384 -8.33 -18.63 32.92
C ASN A 384 -8.62 -17.38 32.11
N VAL A 385 -7.73 -16.39 32.11
CA VAL A 385 -7.91 -15.15 31.33
C VAL A 385 -6.56 -14.55 30.92
N LYS A 386 -6.46 -14.23 29.65
CA LYS A 386 -5.41 -13.36 29.12
C LYS A 386 -6.08 -12.07 28.66
N PHE A 387 -5.50 -10.93 28.99
CA PHE A 387 -6.07 -9.65 28.58
C PHE A 387 -5.01 -8.63 28.18
N THR A 388 -5.42 -7.71 27.35
CA THR A 388 -4.69 -6.51 26.94
C THR A 388 -5.61 -5.32 27.10
N ALA A 389 -5.16 -4.26 27.79
CA ALA A 389 -5.91 -3.01 27.91
C ALA A 389 -4.97 -1.82 27.76
N GLY A 390 -5.42 -0.77 27.10
CA GLY A 390 -4.55 0.37 26.81
C GLY A 390 -5.26 1.69 26.56
N LEU A 391 -4.44 2.74 26.64
CA LEU A 391 -4.77 4.10 26.23
C LEU A 391 -3.85 4.48 25.07
N TYR A 392 -4.40 5.15 24.07
CA TYR A 392 -3.69 5.58 22.87
C TYR A 392 -3.98 7.05 22.59
N MET A 393 -2.95 7.77 22.19
CA MET A 393 -3.02 9.16 21.72
C MET A 393 -2.25 9.27 20.42
N PHE A 394 -2.80 10.02 19.48
CA PHE A 394 -2.18 10.27 18.18
C PHE A 394 -2.45 11.70 17.76
N GLU A 395 -1.44 12.38 17.29
CA GLU A 395 -1.48 13.69 16.68
C GLU A 395 -0.74 13.65 15.37
N LYS A 396 -1.33 14.23 14.32
CA LYS A 396 -0.65 14.50 13.04
C LYS A 396 -0.99 15.88 12.54
N GLU A 397 -0.03 16.51 11.89
CA GLU A 397 -0.24 17.73 11.12
C GLU A 397 0.41 17.56 9.75
N PHE A 398 -0.24 18.01 8.71
CA PHE A 398 0.38 18.14 7.40
C PHE A 398 0.13 19.52 6.81
N GLU A 399 1.07 19.98 5.99
CA GLU A 399 0.96 21.09 5.07
C GLU A 399 1.22 20.58 3.65
N GLN A 400 0.40 20.96 2.69
CA GLN A 400 0.44 20.50 1.32
C GLN A 400 0.20 21.63 0.35
N ASP A 401 1.05 21.74 -0.67
CA ASP A 401 0.81 22.47 -1.91
C ASP A 401 0.66 21.47 -3.06
N TRP A 402 -0.39 21.62 -3.84
CA TRP A 402 -0.58 20.90 -5.12
C TRP A 402 -0.64 21.93 -6.23
N ALA A 403 0.40 22.00 -7.05
CA ALA A 403 0.48 22.93 -8.16
C ALA A 403 0.25 22.19 -9.48
N THR A 404 -0.79 22.61 -10.24
CA THR A 404 -1.06 22.13 -11.60
C THR A 404 -0.61 23.20 -12.58
N GLY A 405 0.41 22.87 -13.36
CA GLY A 405 1.00 23.75 -14.40
C GLY A 405 0.74 23.26 -15.82
N GLY A 406 1.44 23.87 -16.78
CA GLY A 406 1.35 23.54 -18.19
C GLY A 406 0.41 24.47 -18.98
N THR A 407 0.16 24.12 -20.22
CA THR A 407 -0.69 24.91 -21.12
C THR A 407 -2.18 24.67 -20.93
N PHE A 408 -2.58 23.70 -20.13
CA PHE A 408 -3.95 23.33 -19.84
C PHE A 408 -4.84 24.51 -19.45
N TRP A 409 -4.41 25.27 -18.43
CA TRP A 409 -5.16 26.43 -17.98
C TRP A 409 -5.21 27.54 -19.00
N GLY A 410 -4.12 27.77 -19.76
CA GLY A 410 -4.07 28.70 -20.85
C GLY A 410 -5.05 28.38 -21.95
N VAL A 411 -5.22 27.10 -22.22
CA VAL A 411 -6.16 26.62 -23.24
C VAL A 411 -7.60 26.68 -22.74
N LEU A 412 -7.85 26.22 -21.52
CA LEU A 412 -9.17 26.28 -20.90
C LEU A 412 -9.67 27.73 -20.81
N PHE A 413 -8.81 28.64 -20.37
CA PHE A 413 -9.13 30.07 -20.34
C PHE A 413 -9.02 30.74 -21.70
N GLY A 414 -8.08 30.35 -22.57
CA GLY A 414 -7.89 30.90 -23.89
C GLY A 414 -9.00 30.55 -24.88
N ALA A 415 -9.57 29.34 -24.83
CA ALA A 415 -10.74 28.99 -25.57
C ALA A 415 -11.98 29.83 -25.16
N ALA A 416 -12.03 30.21 -23.87
CA ALA A 416 -13.02 31.14 -23.36
C ALA A 416 -12.68 32.62 -23.71
N LEU A 417 -11.39 32.96 -23.96
CA LEU A 417 -10.87 34.31 -24.12
C LEU A 417 -10.58 34.72 -25.58
N SER A 418 -10.95 33.91 -26.57
CA SER A 418 -10.62 34.15 -27.98
C SER A 418 -11.38 35.33 -28.63
N ALA A 419 -12.25 36.05 -27.92
CA ALA A 419 -12.93 37.26 -28.38
C ALA A 419 -12.41 38.54 -27.66
N PRO A 420 -12.21 39.65 -28.38
CA PRO A 420 -11.81 40.92 -27.79
C PRO A 420 -12.81 41.40 -26.72
N GLY A 421 -12.35 41.68 -25.50
CA GLY A 421 -13.18 42.13 -24.35
C GLY A 421 -13.55 41.04 -23.34
N GLN A 422 -13.08 39.79 -23.45
CA GLN A 422 -13.42 38.68 -22.58
C GLN A 422 -12.65 38.66 -21.26
N TRP A 423 -11.70 39.55 -21.04
CA TRP A 423 -11.10 39.74 -19.69
C TRP A 423 -12.14 40.20 -18.65
N GLU A 424 -13.21 40.84 -19.07
CA GLU A 424 -14.37 41.13 -18.22
C GLU A 424 -15.18 39.88 -17.88
N ALA A 425 -15.13 38.85 -18.74
CA ALA A 425 -15.77 37.56 -18.47
C ALA A 425 -15.05 36.75 -17.39
N CYS A 426 -13.76 36.91 -17.23
CA CYS A 426 -12.99 36.38 -16.12
C CYS A 426 -13.52 36.86 -14.76
N GLN A 427 -13.95 38.13 -14.68
CA GLN A 427 -14.61 38.69 -13.49
C GLN A 427 -16.05 38.18 -13.32
N ALA A 428 -16.70 37.77 -14.38
CA ALA A 428 -18.09 37.30 -14.40
C ALA A 428 -18.20 35.80 -14.04
N PHE A 429 -17.13 35.02 -14.27
CA PHE A 429 -17.21 33.57 -14.10
C PHE A 429 -17.31 33.13 -12.65
N ASP A 430 -16.75 33.85 -11.69
CA ASP A 430 -16.96 33.61 -10.25
C ASP A 430 -16.57 34.76 -9.30
N GLY A 431 -16.50 35.99 -9.60
CA GLY A 431 -16.20 37.03 -8.61
C GLY A 431 -14.92 36.88 -7.70
N ARG A 432 -14.37 35.65 -7.70
CA ARG A 432 -13.22 35.21 -6.90
C ARG A 432 -11.91 35.26 -7.65
N TYR A 433 -11.97 35.26 -8.97
CA TYR A 433 -10.80 35.40 -9.83
C TYR A 433 -10.36 36.85 -10.07
N SER A 434 -11.02 37.82 -9.42
CA SER A 434 -10.72 39.25 -9.58
C SER A 434 -9.27 39.61 -9.22
N VAL A 435 -8.62 38.87 -8.33
CA VAL A 435 -7.21 39.10 -7.99
C VAL A 435 -6.28 38.64 -9.12
N GLN A 436 -6.69 37.67 -9.95
CA GLN A 436 -5.86 37.14 -11.01
C GLN A 436 -6.08 37.81 -12.37
N CYS A 437 -7.27 38.32 -12.59
CA CYS A 437 -7.51 39.12 -13.78
C CYS A 437 -6.94 40.55 -13.67
N ASP A 438 -6.69 41.04 -12.47
CA ASP A 438 -5.95 42.30 -12.20
C ASP A 438 -4.40 42.14 -12.34
N VAL A 439 -3.90 40.92 -12.29
CA VAL A 439 -2.58 40.63 -12.80
C VAL A 439 -2.73 40.75 -14.32
N THR A 440 -2.24 41.88 -14.88
CA THR A 440 -1.92 41.95 -16.29
C THR A 440 -1.08 40.71 -16.57
N ILE A 441 -1.72 39.60 -17.01
CA ILE A 441 -0.97 38.50 -17.55
C ILE A 441 -0.21 39.11 -18.70
N PRO A 442 1.11 39.38 -18.54
CA PRO A 442 1.91 39.85 -19.64
C PRO A 442 1.63 38.89 -20.74
N ALA A 443 1.29 39.35 -21.91
CA ALA A 443 0.96 38.54 -23.05
C ALA A 443 1.63 37.18 -22.93
N TYR A 444 0.86 36.16 -22.57
CA TYR A 444 1.22 34.78 -22.34
C TYR A 444 2.73 34.66 -21.99
N PRO A 445 3.16 34.35 -20.80
CA PRO A 445 4.60 34.22 -20.53
C PRO A 445 5.19 33.41 -21.67
N GLU A 446 6.37 33.77 -22.17
CA GLU A 446 6.98 33.10 -23.35
C GLU A 446 6.96 31.55 -23.21
N ASN A 447 6.70 31.02 -22.01
CA ASN A 447 6.54 29.61 -21.68
C ASN A 447 5.07 29.18 -21.52
N GLY A 448 4.09 30.05 -21.59
CA GLY A 448 2.66 29.72 -21.59
C GLY A 448 2.09 29.10 -20.32
N THR A 449 2.84 29.06 -19.21
CA THR A 449 2.48 28.28 -18.02
C THR A 449 1.75 29.15 -16.98
N LEU A 450 0.53 28.77 -16.66
CA LEU A 450 -0.23 29.28 -15.52
C LEU A 450 -0.37 28.13 -14.50
N TYR A 451 -0.08 28.41 -13.24
CA TYR A 451 -0.21 27.42 -12.18
C TYR A 451 -1.49 27.65 -11.37
N GLN A 452 -2.28 26.60 -11.21
CA GLN A 452 -3.24 26.52 -10.14
C GLN A 452 -2.54 25.88 -8.94
N ILE A 453 -2.64 26.47 -7.78
CA ILE A 453 -2.11 25.92 -6.53
C ILE A 453 -3.28 25.70 -5.59
N LEU A 454 -3.42 24.46 -5.13
CA LEU A 454 -4.30 24.06 -4.06
C LEU A 454 -3.44 23.89 -2.80
N TYR A 455 -3.69 24.73 -1.83
CA TYR A 455 -3.03 24.67 -0.54
C TYR A 455 -3.95 24.01 0.49
N ALA A 456 -3.41 23.14 1.32
CA ALA A 456 -4.13 22.58 2.44
C ALA A 456 -3.21 22.33 3.63
N THR A 457 -3.75 22.54 4.82
CA THR A 457 -3.17 22.07 6.07
C THR A 457 -4.25 21.39 6.88
N GLN A 458 -3.91 20.31 7.58
CA GLN A 458 -4.84 19.64 8.47
C GLN A 458 -4.12 19.17 9.72
N LYS A 459 -4.70 19.49 10.86
CA LYS A 459 -4.35 18.93 12.16
C LYS A 459 -5.37 17.84 12.51
N THR A 460 -4.88 16.68 12.93
CA THR A 460 -5.69 15.55 13.42
C THR A 460 -5.24 15.17 14.82
N GLU A 461 -6.16 15.14 15.77
CA GLU A 461 -5.95 14.68 17.14
C GLU A 461 -6.88 13.51 17.43
N SER A 462 -6.34 12.40 17.95
CA SER A 462 -7.14 11.22 18.29
C SER A 462 -6.74 10.65 19.65
N ILE A 463 -7.75 10.29 20.44
CA ILE A 463 -7.58 9.56 21.70
C ILE A 463 -8.42 8.30 21.70
N ALA A 464 -7.90 7.23 22.34
CA ALA A 464 -8.65 6.00 22.45
C ALA A 464 -8.36 5.26 23.75
N ALA A 465 -9.37 4.47 24.18
CA ALA A 465 -9.23 3.50 25.26
C ALA A 465 -9.77 2.15 24.78
N TYR A 466 -9.02 1.07 25.03
CA TYR A 466 -9.38 -0.25 24.57
C TYR A 466 -9.08 -1.34 25.58
N ALA A 467 -9.81 -2.45 25.46
CA ALA A 467 -9.52 -3.67 26.19
C ALA A 467 -9.98 -4.88 25.39
N GLN A 468 -9.20 -5.94 25.42
CA GLN A 468 -9.55 -7.27 24.89
C GLN A 468 -9.18 -8.34 25.91
N ALA A 469 -10.01 -9.35 26.05
CA ALA A 469 -9.76 -10.47 26.94
C ALA A 469 -10.15 -11.80 26.27
N ASP A 470 -9.30 -12.81 26.48
CA ASP A 470 -9.54 -14.20 26.11
C ASP A 470 -9.81 -14.99 27.39
N TRP A 471 -11.02 -15.52 27.46
CA TRP A 471 -11.51 -16.26 28.63
C TRP A 471 -11.52 -17.76 28.30
N SER A 472 -10.71 -18.56 28.99
CA SER A 472 -10.77 -20.02 28.94
C SER A 472 -12.04 -20.50 29.65
N VAL A 473 -13.14 -20.62 28.91
CA VAL A 473 -14.44 -21.07 29.42
C VAL A 473 -14.40 -22.53 29.83
N THR A 474 -13.66 -23.31 29.06
CA THR A 474 -13.28 -24.71 29.34
C THR A 474 -11.83 -24.92 28.90
N ASP A 475 -11.28 -26.12 29.14
CA ASP A 475 -9.94 -26.49 28.66
C ASP A 475 -9.78 -26.43 27.14
N ARG A 476 -10.89 -26.30 26.38
CA ARG A 476 -10.92 -26.32 24.91
C ARG A 476 -11.69 -25.17 24.28
N LEU A 477 -12.42 -24.41 25.08
CA LEU A 477 -13.25 -23.32 24.56
C LEU A 477 -12.79 -21.99 25.13
N ILE A 478 -12.40 -21.09 24.23
CA ILE A 478 -11.98 -19.73 24.54
C ILE A 478 -13.01 -18.77 24.00
N LEU A 479 -13.47 -17.85 24.84
CA LEU A 479 -14.30 -16.69 24.45
C LEU A 479 -13.40 -15.46 24.40
N THR A 480 -13.31 -14.83 23.26
CA THR A 480 -12.64 -13.53 23.08
C THR A 480 -13.68 -12.43 23.10
N THR A 481 -13.41 -11.37 23.90
CA THR A 481 -14.24 -10.15 23.91
C THR A 481 -13.34 -8.93 23.87
N GLY A 482 -13.68 -7.96 23.04
CA GLY A 482 -12.91 -6.75 22.88
C GLY A 482 -13.81 -5.53 22.68
N VAL A 483 -13.31 -4.37 23.12
CA VAL A 483 -13.98 -3.08 22.92
C VAL A 483 -12.91 -1.98 22.81
N ARG A 484 -13.13 -1.05 21.92
CA ARG A 484 -12.35 0.19 21.80
C ARG A 484 -13.27 1.36 21.57
N TRP A 485 -13.11 2.38 22.37
CA TRP A 485 -13.65 3.70 22.11
C TRP A 485 -12.56 4.60 21.56
N THR A 486 -12.85 5.33 20.48
CA THR A 486 -11.95 6.30 19.85
C THR A 486 -12.69 7.59 19.61
N GLU A 487 -12.07 8.71 19.89
CA GLU A 487 -12.53 10.05 19.56
C GLU A 487 -11.46 10.69 18.68
N GLU A 488 -11.86 11.30 17.57
CA GLU A 488 -10.98 12.00 16.64
C GLU A 488 -11.54 13.36 16.27
N GLU A 489 -10.66 14.35 16.24
CA GLU A 489 -10.94 15.71 15.78
C GLU A 489 -10.00 16.08 14.64
N LYS A 490 -10.56 16.64 13.56
CA LYS A 490 -9.78 17.16 12.43
C LYS A 490 -10.12 18.63 12.19
N HIS A 491 -9.08 19.45 12.06
CA HIS A 491 -9.16 20.86 11.68
C HIS A 491 -8.45 21.04 10.35
N PHE A 492 -9.17 21.42 9.31
CA PHE A 492 -8.72 21.59 7.93
C PHE A 492 -8.80 23.04 7.52
N ILE A 493 -7.72 23.54 6.92
CA ILE A 493 -7.68 24.87 6.28
C ILE A 493 -7.21 24.64 4.85
N GLY A 494 -7.97 25.10 3.85
CA GLY A 494 -7.61 24.93 2.45
C GLY A 494 -7.99 26.12 1.60
N GLY A 495 -7.21 26.35 0.56
CA GLY A 495 -7.42 27.48 -0.34
C GLY A 495 -6.83 27.25 -1.71
N GLN A 496 -7.14 28.14 -2.64
CA GLN A 496 -6.73 28.08 -4.03
C GLN A 496 -6.13 29.41 -4.47
N ALA A 497 -5.09 29.34 -5.28
CA ALA A 497 -4.50 30.48 -5.98
C ALA A 497 -4.14 30.10 -7.43
N TYR A 498 -4.16 31.09 -8.33
CA TYR A 498 -3.58 30.97 -9.68
C TYR A 498 -2.40 31.94 -9.80
N LEU A 499 -1.27 31.46 -10.22
CA LEU A 499 -0.03 32.24 -10.29
C LEU A 499 0.62 32.09 -11.66
N ALA A 500 1.18 33.21 -12.18
CA ALA A 500 1.99 33.19 -13.40
C ALA A 500 3.42 32.68 -13.15
N ALA A 501 3.85 32.61 -11.89
CA ALA A 501 5.10 32.03 -11.47
C ALA A 501 4.85 31.10 -10.29
N HIS A 502 5.52 29.98 -10.30
CA HIS A 502 5.42 28.96 -9.30
C HIS A 502 6.19 29.33 -8.02
N ASP A 503 5.56 29.21 -6.87
CA ASP A 503 6.15 29.45 -5.55
C ASP A 503 5.51 28.46 -4.56
N ILE A 504 6.03 27.21 -4.54
CA ILE A 504 5.59 26.15 -3.62
C ILE A 504 6.31 26.31 -2.28
N GLY A 505 5.64 25.87 -1.20
CA GLY A 505 6.22 25.86 0.17
C GLY A 505 6.38 27.22 0.83
N GLY A 506 5.92 28.27 0.20
CA GLY A 506 5.93 29.62 0.78
C GLY A 506 4.64 29.89 1.56
N GLY A 507 4.67 29.98 2.88
CA GLY A 507 3.49 30.27 3.72
C GLY A 507 2.56 31.30 3.09
N ARG A 508 1.33 30.88 2.74
CA ARG A 508 0.42 31.65 1.89
C ARG A 508 -0.69 32.27 2.70
N ASN A 509 -1.00 33.53 2.38
CA ASN A 509 -2.15 34.20 2.94
C ASN A 509 -3.22 34.31 1.84
N PHE A 510 -4.10 33.30 1.75
CA PHE A 510 -5.22 33.32 0.83
C PHE A 510 -6.28 34.29 1.33
N ALA A 511 -6.79 35.16 0.43
CA ALA A 511 -7.89 36.05 0.75
C ALA A 511 -9.22 35.29 0.91
N ASP A 512 -9.32 34.10 0.33
CA ASP A 512 -10.48 33.19 0.38
C ASP A 512 -9.99 31.76 0.69
N TYR A 513 -10.49 31.18 1.79
CA TYR A 513 -10.12 29.82 2.24
C TYR A 513 -11.31 29.11 2.87
N ALA A 514 -11.23 27.79 2.89
CA ALA A 514 -12.07 26.93 3.71
C ALA A 514 -11.42 26.76 5.08
N ASP A 515 -12.23 26.81 6.14
CA ASP A 515 -11.82 26.56 7.52
C ASP A 515 -12.90 25.65 8.13
N LEU A 516 -12.56 24.35 8.26
CA LEU A 516 -13.49 23.29 8.58
C LEU A 516 -12.97 22.50 9.79
N GLN A 517 -13.87 22.22 10.73
CA GLN A 517 -13.53 21.44 11.90
C GLN A 517 -14.66 20.45 12.18
N ASN A 518 -14.33 19.18 12.31
CA ASN A 518 -15.26 18.14 12.68
C ASN A 518 -14.65 17.22 13.74
N LYS A 519 -15.55 16.61 14.51
CA LYS A 519 -15.21 15.65 15.55
C LYS A 519 -16.13 14.43 15.42
N TRP A 520 -15.52 13.26 15.45
CA TRP A 520 -16.21 11.99 15.39
C TRP A 520 -15.81 11.11 16.56
N ASP A 521 -16.72 10.24 16.99
CA ASP A 521 -16.41 9.16 17.92
C ASP A 521 -16.92 7.83 17.39
N ASN A 522 -16.23 6.76 17.76
CA ASN A 522 -16.61 5.42 17.40
C ASN A 522 -16.31 4.43 18.53
N THR A 523 -17.15 3.41 18.64
CA THR A 523 -16.93 2.27 19.52
C THR A 523 -16.93 1.00 18.67
N SER A 524 -15.78 0.36 18.54
CA SER A 524 -15.63 -0.92 17.85
C SER A 524 -15.63 -2.07 18.84
N VAL A 525 -16.35 -3.14 18.53
CA VAL A 525 -16.41 -4.34 19.35
C VAL A 525 -15.83 -5.57 18.63
N LYS A 526 -15.41 -6.55 19.42
CA LYS A 526 -15.02 -7.87 18.96
C LYS A 526 -15.59 -8.93 19.86
N VAL A 527 -16.17 -9.97 19.26
CA VAL A 527 -16.58 -11.19 19.96
C VAL A 527 -16.10 -12.38 19.16
N GLY A 528 -15.45 -13.33 19.79
CA GLY A 528 -14.93 -14.53 19.13
C GLY A 528 -15.07 -15.78 19.99
N LEU A 529 -15.22 -16.91 19.35
CA LEU A 529 -15.19 -18.23 19.95
C LEU A 529 -14.11 -19.06 19.27
N THR A 530 -13.21 -19.63 20.04
CA THR A 530 -12.20 -20.56 19.57
C THR A 530 -12.39 -21.90 20.27
N TYR A 531 -12.40 -22.98 19.49
CA TYR A 531 -12.50 -24.32 20.02
C TYR A 531 -11.33 -25.19 19.58
N ASP A 532 -10.57 -25.70 20.55
CA ASP A 532 -9.45 -26.60 20.34
C ASP A 532 -9.98 -28.00 20.01
N LEU A 533 -9.89 -28.39 18.74
CA LEU A 533 -10.24 -29.74 18.30
C LEU A 533 -9.25 -30.77 18.89
N ASN A 534 -7.99 -30.40 18.90
CA ASN A 534 -6.87 -31.12 19.52
C ASN A 534 -5.70 -30.13 19.72
N ASN A 535 -4.52 -30.61 20.14
CA ASN A 535 -3.36 -29.76 20.43
C ASN A 535 -2.76 -29.07 19.17
N ASP A 536 -3.10 -29.52 18.01
CA ASP A 536 -2.54 -29.07 16.73
C ASP A 536 -3.62 -28.49 15.80
N SER A 537 -4.87 -28.27 16.25
CA SER A 537 -5.90 -27.70 15.41
C SER A 537 -7.01 -27.00 16.17
N ILE A 538 -7.44 -25.86 15.63
CA ILE A 538 -8.53 -25.03 16.14
C ILE A 538 -9.58 -24.77 15.06
N VAL A 539 -10.81 -24.55 15.49
CA VAL A 539 -11.86 -23.85 14.72
C VAL A 539 -12.24 -22.60 15.46
N TYR A 540 -12.54 -21.55 14.72
CA TYR A 540 -12.96 -20.29 15.35
C TYR A 540 -14.09 -19.64 14.54
N ALA A 541 -14.84 -18.80 15.22
CA ALA A 541 -15.77 -17.87 14.63
C ALA A 541 -15.67 -16.53 15.35
N SER A 542 -15.68 -15.44 14.60
CA SER A 542 -15.56 -14.09 15.16
C SER A 542 -16.48 -13.11 14.46
N TYR A 543 -16.92 -12.11 15.23
CA TYR A 543 -17.51 -10.87 14.79
C TYR A 543 -16.57 -9.75 15.20
N THR A 544 -16.20 -8.89 14.25
CA THR A 544 -15.30 -7.75 14.48
C THR A 544 -15.80 -6.53 13.75
N GLU A 545 -15.67 -5.38 14.40
CA GLU A 545 -15.94 -4.08 13.81
C GLU A 545 -14.66 -3.28 13.57
N GLY A 546 -14.69 -2.45 12.55
CA GLY A 546 -13.68 -1.46 12.22
C GLY A 546 -14.32 -0.16 11.75
N PHE A 547 -13.53 0.90 11.69
CA PHE A 547 -13.94 2.12 11.05
C PHE A 547 -12.77 2.80 10.35
N HIS A 548 -13.12 3.52 9.30
CA HIS A 548 -12.23 4.41 8.58
C HIS A 548 -12.64 5.85 8.88
N SER A 549 -11.69 6.69 9.20
CA SER A 549 -11.94 8.07 9.66
C SER A 549 -12.65 8.91 8.62
N GLY A 550 -13.57 9.75 9.05
CA GLY A 550 -14.07 10.87 8.25
C GLY A 550 -12.99 11.92 8.03
N GLY A 551 -13.24 12.88 7.15
CA GLY A 551 -12.21 13.86 6.82
C GLY A 551 -12.63 14.88 5.79
N TYR A 552 -11.62 15.44 5.18
CA TYR A 552 -11.69 16.43 4.13
C TYR A 552 -10.73 16.02 3.01
N TYR A 553 -11.08 16.33 1.76
CA TYR A 553 -10.23 16.06 0.62
C TYR A 553 -9.57 17.36 0.15
N ALA A 554 -8.24 17.40 0.14
CA ALA A 554 -7.50 18.62 -0.16
C ALA A 554 -7.42 18.94 -1.65
N VAL A 555 -7.52 17.92 -2.51
CA VAL A 555 -7.36 18.06 -3.95
C VAL A 555 -8.72 18.23 -4.63
N VAL A 556 -9.45 19.28 -4.28
CA VAL A 556 -10.70 19.69 -4.94
C VAL A 556 -10.50 20.93 -5.80
N GLN A 557 -11.29 21.06 -6.85
CA GLN A 557 -11.05 22.03 -7.92
C GLN A 557 -11.02 23.50 -7.47
N ASN A 558 -11.65 23.88 -6.36
CA ASN A 558 -11.71 25.25 -5.90
C ASN A 558 -12.11 25.40 -4.44
N THR A 559 -11.86 26.56 -3.83
CA THR A 559 -12.17 26.85 -2.43
C THR A 559 -13.67 26.69 -2.08
N SER A 560 -14.58 26.90 -3.03
CA SER A 560 -16.02 26.68 -2.78
C SER A 560 -16.32 25.21 -2.55
N ASN A 561 -15.72 24.36 -3.33
CA ASN A 561 -15.84 22.91 -3.21
C ASN A 561 -15.16 22.45 -1.91
N MET A 562 -14.00 23.01 -1.56
CA MET A 562 -13.34 22.73 -0.28
C MET A 562 -14.25 22.99 0.93
N ARG A 563 -15.11 24.01 0.89
CA ARG A 563 -16.04 24.32 1.99
C ARG A 563 -17.19 23.32 2.15
N GLN A 564 -17.43 22.49 1.17
CA GLN A 564 -18.51 21.49 1.15
C GLN A 564 -17.98 20.05 1.25
N ASN A 565 -16.72 19.89 1.48
CA ASN A 565 -15.92 18.68 1.23
C ASN A 565 -15.68 17.87 2.51
N ALA A 566 -16.63 17.84 3.43
CA ALA A 566 -16.55 16.94 4.58
C ALA A 566 -17.22 15.61 4.25
N TYR A 567 -16.57 14.51 4.57
CA TYR A 567 -17.14 13.17 4.52
C TYR A 567 -17.10 12.53 5.90
N ASP A 568 -18.10 11.70 6.16
CA ASP A 568 -18.26 11.01 7.45
C ASP A 568 -17.43 9.71 7.50
N PRO A 569 -17.19 9.14 8.69
CA PRO A 569 -16.57 7.84 8.83
C PRO A 569 -17.30 6.73 8.07
N GLU A 570 -16.52 5.81 7.52
CA GLU A 570 -16.97 4.52 6.99
C GLU A 570 -16.85 3.47 8.09
N PHE A 571 -17.79 2.55 8.17
CA PHE A 571 -17.79 1.48 9.17
C PHE A 571 -17.76 0.13 8.48
N SER A 572 -17.11 -0.85 9.14
CA SER A 572 -17.11 -2.23 8.66
C SER A 572 -17.48 -3.19 9.78
N GLU A 573 -18.31 -4.17 9.44
CA GLU A 573 -18.65 -5.33 10.26
C GLU A 573 -18.19 -6.59 9.54
N SER A 574 -17.51 -7.49 10.25
CA SER A 574 -17.00 -8.72 9.68
C SER A 574 -17.40 -9.93 10.50
N ILE A 575 -17.94 -10.94 9.82
CA ILE A 575 -18.10 -12.29 10.34
C ILE A 575 -17.08 -13.18 9.66
N GLU A 576 -16.26 -13.87 10.46
CA GLU A 576 -15.26 -14.81 9.94
C GLU A 576 -15.39 -16.16 10.66
N ILE A 577 -15.31 -17.23 9.89
CA ILE A 577 -15.25 -18.61 10.38
C ILE A 577 -13.99 -19.24 9.80
N GLY A 578 -13.13 -19.81 10.66
CA GLY A 578 -11.88 -20.37 10.21
C GLY A 578 -11.48 -21.69 10.89
N TYR A 579 -10.57 -22.36 10.22
CA TYR A 579 -9.91 -23.58 10.67
C TYR A 579 -8.40 -23.44 10.50
N LYS A 580 -7.65 -23.72 11.56
CA LYS A 580 -6.19 -23.76 11.51
C LYS A 580 -5.69 -25.10 12.04
N ALA A 581 -4.73 -25.70 11.36
CA ALA A 581 -4.20 -26.99 11.75
C ALA A 581 -2.73 -27.21 11.38
N LEU A 582 -2.02 -27.92 12.25
CA LEU A 582 -0.73 -28.53 11.98
C LEU A 582 -0.96 -30.03 11.79
N LEU A 583 -0.86 -30.51 10.56
CA LEU A 583 -1.18 -31.88 10.17
C LEU A 583 0.11 -32.68 9.93
N MET A 584 -0.03 -34.03 9.84
CA MET A 584 1.06 -34.95 9.47
C MET A 584 2.32 -34.77 10.35
N ASN A 585 2.16 -34.72 11.66
CA ASN A 585 3.22 -34.45 12.63
C ASN A 585 3.88 -33.08 12.40
N LYS A 586 3.07 -32.02 12.21
CA LYS A 586 3.47 -30.63 11.95
C LYS A 586 4.27 -30.44 10.65
N ARG A 587 4.07 -31.32 9.66
CA ARG A 587 4.67 -31.16 8.32
C ARG A 587 3.80 -30.40 7.35
N VAL A 588 2.53 -30.23 7.67
CA VAL A 588 1.57 -29.45 6.88
C VAL A 588 0.91 -28.45 7.81
N GLN A 589 1.09 -27.19 7.56
CA GLN A 589 0.31 -26.11 8.13
C GLN A 589 -0.81 -25.78 7.15
N LEU A 590 -2.04 -25.72 7.65
CA LEU A 590 -3.22 -25.42 6.85
C LEU A 590 -4.09 -24.40 7.58
N ASN A 591 -4.36 -23.27 6.94
CA ASN A 591 -5.28 -22.26 7.40
C ASN A 591 -6.36 -22.05 6.35
N MET A 592 -7.62 -22.06 6.74
CA MET A 592 -8.76 -21.80 5.86
C MET A 592 -9.75 -20.91 6.60
N ASN A 593 -10.32 -19.95 5.90
CA ASN A 593 -11.40 -19.13 6.43
C ASN A 593 -12.39 -18.71 5.34
N TYR A 594 -13.60 -18.49 5.78
CA TYR A 594 -14.64 -17.80 5.03
C TYR A 594 -14.99 -16.53 5.78
N PHE A 595 -15.13 -15.43 5.06
CA PHE A 595 -15.46 -14.12 5.62
C PHE A 595 -16.63 -13.48 4.87
N LEU A 596 -17.36 -12.66 5.61
CA LEU A 596 -18.38 -11.74 5.12
C LEU A 596 -18.11 -10.39 5.79
N ASN A 597 -17.83 -9.36 4.99
CA ASN A 597 -17.56 -8.00 5.44
C ASN A 597 -18.61 -7.05 4.87
N ASP A 598 -19.39 -6.46 5.74
CA ASP A 598 -20.36 -5.42 5.40
C ASP A 598 -19.75 -4.04 5.65
N PHE A 599 -19.78 -3.16 4.66
CA PHE A 599 -19.36 -1.78 4.75
C PHE A 599 -20.55 -0.85 4.70
N MET A 600 -20.64 0.03 5.68
CA MET A 600 -21.67 1.06 5.78
C MET A 600 -21.05 2.43 5.55
N ASN A 601 -21.75 3.29 4.82
CA ASN A 601 -21.27 4.63 4.47
C ASN A 601 -19.92 4.58 3.75
N LYS A 602 -19.76 3.68 2.79
CA LYS A 602 -18.51 3.51 2.06
C LYS A 602 -18.06 4.81 1.42
N GLN A 603 -16.81 5.16 1.68
CA GLN A 603 -16.17 6.34 1.13
C GLN A 603 -15.67 6.03 -0.28
N GLU A 604 -16.14 6.81 -1.28
CA GLU A 604 -15.71 6.72 -2.66
C GLU A 604 -15.54 8.13 -3.24
N GLU A 605 -14.63 8.26 -4.20
CA GLU A 605 -14.56 9.45 -5.02
C GLU A 605 -15.73 9.45 -6.01
N SER A 606 -16.56 10.47 -5.97
CA SER A 606 -17.71 10.59 -6.84
C SER A 606 -17.78 11.98 -7.47
N THR A 607 -18.22 12.03 -8.71
CA THR A 607 -18.45 13.30 -9.42
C THR A 607 -19.75 13.92 -8.95
N GLN A 608 -19.69 15.15 -8.46
CA GLN A 608 -20.84 15.89 -7.95
C GLN A 608 -20.92 17.29 -8.55
N GLN A 609 -22.14 17.83 -8.63
CA GLN A 609 -22.35 19.21 -9.03
C GLN A 609 -22.54 20.11 -7.80
N ASP A 610 -21.73 21.15 -7.72
CA ASP A 610 -21.96 22.21 -6.73
C ASP A 610 -23.37 22.80 -6.93
N PRO A 611 -24.23 22.71 -5.93
CA PRO A 611 -25.62 23.18 -6.09
C PRO A 611 -25.75 24.68 -6.32
N THR A 612 -24.70 25.45 -6.00
CA THR A 612 -24.67 26.91 -6.10
C THR A 612 -24.01 27.39 -7.40
N THR A 613 -22.83 26.88 -7.68
CA THR A 613 -22.02 27.33 -8.84
C THR A 613 -22.32 26.54 -10.10
N LYS A 614 -22.95 25.37 -9.97
CA LYS A 614 -23.19 24.42 -11.06
C LYS A 614 -21.92 23.87 -11.72
N THR A 615 -20.79 24.02 -11.04
CA THR A 615 -19.55 23.38 -11.47
C THR A 615 -19.55 21.92 -11.05
N VAL A 616 -19.01 21.08 -11.87
CA VAL A 616 -18.82 19.64 -11.61
C VAL A 616 -17.45 19.44 -11.02
N ALA A 617 -17.36 18.65 -9.98
CA ALA A 617 -16.11 18.34 -9.30
C ALA A 617 -16.13 16.94 -8.69
N SER A 618 -14.98 16.30 -8.59
CA SER A 618 -14.82 15.08 -7.82
C SER A 618 -14.71 15.41 -6.33
N PHE A 619 -15.40 14.62 -5.52
CA PHE A 619 -15.40 14.69 -4.07
C PHE A 619 -15.28 13.29 -3.51
N TRP A 620 -14.59 13.16 -2.39
CA TRP A 620 -14.78 12.02 -1.52
C TRP A 620 -16.08 12.18 -0.75
N SER A 621 -16.92 11.17 -0.80
CA SER A 621 -18.22 11.18 -0.15
C SER A 621 -18.66 9.76 0.25
N ASN A 622 -19.62 9.69 1.18
CA ASN A 622 -20.21 8.43 1.60
C ASN A 622 -21.36 8.11 0.62
N VAL A 623 -21.10 7.22 -0.33
CA VAL A 623 -21.99 7.04 -1.50
C VAL A 623 -22.81 5.75 -1.47
N ALA A 624 -22.39 4.71 -0.73
CA ALA A 624 -23.02 3.40 -0.77
C ALA A 624 -22.78 2.60 0.51
N ASN A 625 -23.45 1.46 0.63
CA ASN A 625 -22.95 0.32 1.37
C ASN A 625 -22.29 -0.65 0.39
N ALA A 626 -21.47 -1.57 0.90
CA ALA A 626 -20.88 -2.61 0.07
C ALA A 626 -20.67 -3.89 0.88
N GLU A 627 -20.83 -5.04 0.21
CA GLU A 627 -20.59 -6.35 0.79
C GLU A 627 -19.40 -7.00 0.08
N TYR A 628 -18.49 -7.60 0.86
CA TYR A 628 -17.35 -8.34 0.38
C TYR A 628 -17.33 -9.71 1.05
N GLU A 629 -17.52 -10.76 0.29
CA GLU A 629 -17.46 -12.12 0.79
C GLU A 629 -16.41 -12.96 0.07
N GLY A 630 -15.85 -13.96 0.75
CA GLY A 630 -14.86 -14.79 0.11
C GLY A 630 -14.35 -15.94 0.95
N PHE A 631 -13.61 -16.81 0.28
CA PHE A 631 -12.91 -17.94 0.87
C PHE A 631 -11.40 -17.73 0.72
N GLU A 632 -10.66 -18.08 1.76
CA GLU A 632 -9.20 -18.01 1.78
C GLU A 632 -8.61 -19.33 2.28
N LEU A 633 -7.52 -19.74 1.63
CA LEU A 633 -6.72 -20.88 2.00
C LEU A 633 -5.24 -20.51 1.95
N ASP A 634 -4.51 -20.86 3.00
CA ASP A 634 -3.05 -20.71 3.13
C ASP A 634 -2.48 -22.04 3.62
N ALA A 635 -1.51 -22.59 2.92
CA ALA A 635 -0.88 -23.86 3.27
C ALA A 635 0.63 -23.82 3.10
N GLN A 636 1.35 -24.36 4.08
CA GLN A 636 2.78 -24.63 4.00
C GLN A 636 3.00 -26.14 4.16
N ILE A 637 3.87 -26.72 3.33
CA ILE A 637 4.07 -28.16 3.27
C ILE A 637 5.57 -28.47 3.26
N LEU A 638 6.03 -29.16 4.29
CA LEU A 638 7.36 -29.72 4.36
C LEU A 638 7.33 -31.14 3.78
N VAL A 639 7.51 -31.24 2.47
CA VAL A 639 7.42 -32.51 1.72
C VAL A 639 8.46 -33.50 2.22
N ASN A 640 9.69 -33.04 2.39
CA ASN A 640 10.79 -33.77 3.01
C ASN A 640 11.86 -32.77 3.48
N GLN A 641 12.99 -33.26 4.03
CA GLN A 641 14.08 -32.39 4.54
C GLN A 641 14.75 -31.48 3.49
N TYR A 642 14.47 -31.70 2.22
CA TYR A 642 15.05 -30.95 1.10
C TYR A 642 14.03 -30.10 0.35
N PHE A 643 12.74 -30.31 0.52
CA PHE A 643 11.72 -29.64 -0.27
C PHE A 643 10.57 -29.16 0.61
N ARG A 644 10.40 -27.83 0.63
CA ARG A 644 9.23 -27.15 1.19
C ARG A 644 8.47 -26.45 0.09
N MET A 645 7.17 -26.36 0.24
CA MET A 645 6.30 -25.61 -0.67
C MET A 645 5.22 -24.85 0.10
N PHE A 646 4.68 -23.83 -0.53
CA PHE A 646 3.51 -23.12 -0.05
C PHE A 646 2.46 -23.03 -1.18
N PHE A 647 1.22 -22.86 -0.76
CA PHE A 647 0.09 -22.61 -1.64
C PHE A 647 -0.88 -21.68 -0.91
N ASN A 648 -1.34 -20.64 -1.59
CA ASN A 648 -2.44 -19.81 -1.13
C ASN A 648 -3.46 -19.64 -2.26
N TYR A 649 -4.73 -19.46 -1.87
CA TYR A 649 -5.83 -19.24 -2.78
C TYR A 649 -6.87 -18.38 -2.09
N GLY A 650 -7.36 -17.36 -2.77
CA GLY A 650 -8.42 -16.47 -2.33
C GLY A 650 -9.48 -16.29 -3.40
N THR A 651 -10.75 -16.28 -2.98
CA THR A 651 -11.86 -15.80 -3.79
C THR A 651 -12.44 -14.55 -3.16
N LEU A 652 -13.02 -13.69 -3.98
CA LEU A 652 -13.65 -12.47 -3.52
C LEU A 652 -14.85 -12.16 -4.42
N ASP A 653 -16.01 -11.97 -3.81
CA ASP A 653 -17.20 -11.39 -4.44
C ASP A 653 -17.49 -10.06 -3.75
N ALA A 654 -17.59 -9.00 -4.53
CA ALA A 654 -17.76 -7.64 -4.02
C ALA A 654 -18.90 -6.94 -4.76
N THR A 655 -19.86 -6.38 -4.00
CA THR A 655 -21.05 -5.73 -4.54
C THR A 655 -21.38 -4.45 -3.78
N TYR A 656 -21.96 -3.48 -4.51
CA TYR A 656 -22.54 -2.29 -3.90
C TYR A 656 -24.01 -2.49 -3.53
N GLU A 657 -24.45 -1.80 -2.50
CA GLU A 657 -25.87 -1.72 -2.08
C GLU A 657 -26.27 -0.25 -1.86
N GLY A 658 -27.27 0.20 -2.61
CA GLY A 658 -27.75 1.57 -2.53
C GLY A 658 -26.79 2.60 -3.13
N PHE A 659 -25.91 2.18 -4.02
CA PHE A 659 -24.99 3.07 -4.71
C PHE A 659 -25.73 3.94 -5.71
N VAL A 660 -25.52 5.25 -5.60
CA VAL A 660 -26.15 6.25 -6.46
C VAL A 660 -25.09 7.21 -6.99
N THR A 661 -24.88 7.22 -8.28
CA THR A 661 -23.94 8.12 -8.97
C THR A 661 -24.48 8.56 -10.32
N ASP A 662 -23.79 9.48 -10.96
CA ASP A 662 -24.03 9.79 -12.37
C ASP A 662 -23.31 8.73 -13.22
N ILE A 663 -24.08 7.94 -13.94
CA ILE A 663 -23.55 6.84 -14.78
C ILE A 663 -23.15 7.35 -16.16
N ASP A 664 -23.78 8.44 -16.64
CA ASP A 664 -23.53 9.05 -17.94
C ASP A 664 -22.95 10.47 -17.79
N GLU A 665 -21.72 10.55 -17.36
CA GLU A 665 -21.01 11.83 -17.24
C GLU A 665 -20.86 12.56 -18.58
N SER A 666 -21.25 11.91 -19.67
CA SER A 666 -21.04 12.36 -21.05
C SER A 666 -21.99 13.47 -21.51
N ASP A 667 -23.16 13.57 -20.90
CA ASP A 667 -24.20 14.53 -21.36
C ASP A 667 -24.07 15.91 -20.67
N GLY A 668 -23.14 16.05 -19.70
CA GLY A 668 -22.95 17.28 -18.92
C GLY A 668 -24.12 17.62 -18.00
N VAL A 669 -25.02 16.66 -17.77
CA VAL A 669 -26.20 16.80 -16.89
C VAL A 669 -26.06 15.76 -15.80
N ILE A 670 -25.78 16.17 -14.57
CA ILE A 670 -25.71 15.23 -13.45
C ILE A 670 -27.10 14.65 -13.17
N LYS A 671 -27.19 13.35 -13.37
CA LYS A 671 -28.38 12.55 -13.11
C LYS A 671 -28.01 11.36 -12.24
N LEU A 672 -28.27 11.48 -10.97
CA LEU A 672 -28.03 10.40 -10.02
C LEU A 672 -28.98 9.23 -10.30
N GLU A 673 -28.42 8.07 -10.60
CA GLU A 673 -29.10 6.81 -10.88
C GLU A 673 -28.57 5.70 -10.00
N ASN A 674 -29.35 4.62 -9.81
CA ASN A 674 -28.89 3.45 -9.08
C ASN A 674 -27.80 2.76 -9.89
N ALA A 675 -26.66 2.51 -9.23
CA ALA A 675 -25.44 1.96 -9.78
C ALA A 675 -24.99 0.68 -9.03
N ASP A 676 -25.89 -0.01 -8.33
CA ASP A 676 -25.58 -1.26 -7.60
C ASP A 676 -25.03 -2.39 -8.50
N PHE A 677 -25.19 -2.25 -9.83
CA PHE A 677 -24.66 -3.20 -10.80
C PHE A 677 -23.15 -3.02 -11.06
N LEU A 678 -22.54 -1.94 -10.58
CA LEU A 678 -21.11 -1.72 -10.69
C LEU A 678 -20.36 -2.58 -9.65
N THR A 679 -19.17 -3.02 -10.01
CA THR A 679 -18.29 -3.78 -9.11
C THR A 679 -17.38 -2.80 -8.36
N PRO A 680 -17.19 -2.96 -7.04
CA PRO A 680 -16.20 -2.20 -6.29
C PRO A 680 -14.79 -2.33 -6.89
N ARG A 681 -14.06 -1.23 -6.88
CA ARG A 681 -12.69 -1.18 -7.42
C ARG A 681 -11.72 -2.06 -6.64
N PHE A 682 -10.65 -2.51 -7.29
CA PHE A 682 -9.55 -3.26 -6.69
C PHE A 682 -9.96 -4.60 -6.05
N ALA A 683 -11.04 -5.21 -6.52
CA ALA A 683 -11.61 -6.44 -6.02
C ALA A 683 -11.50 -7.59 -7.04
N PRO A 684 -10.32 -8.20 -7.26
CA PRO A 684 -10.19 -9.34 -8.15
C PRO A 684 -10.98 -10.55 -7.60
N GLU A 685 -11.77 -11.20 -8.46
CA GLU A 685 -12.61 -12.35 -8.05
C GLU A 685 -11.77 -13.52 -7.54
N GLU A 686 -10.53 -13.67 -8.00
CA GLU A 686 -9.61 -14.70 -7.54
C GLU A 686 -8.16 -14.23 -7.49
N SER A 687 -7.43 -14.78 -6.53
CA SER A 687 -5.99 -14.64 -6.44
C SER A 687 -5.36 -15.93 -5.91
N TYR A 688 -4.19 -16.31 -6.42
CA TYR A 688 -3.48 -17.46 -5.87
C TYR A 688 -1.98 -17.37 -6.09
N GLY A 689 -1.25 -18.10 -5.24
CA GLY A 689 0.17 -18.27 -5.33
C GLY A 689 0.58 -19.69 -4.98
N ILE A 690 1.56 -20.20 -5.70
CA ILE A 690 2.19 -21.47 -5.43
C ILE A 690 3.69 -21.35 -5.61
N GLY A 691 4.43 -21.86 -4.66
CA GLY A 691 5.89 -21.83 -4.75
C GLY A 691 6.56 -22.84 -3.84
N GLY A 692 7.88 -22.89 -3.92
CA GLY A 692 8.62 -23.79 -3.06
C GLY A 692 10.13 -23.66 -3.23
N THR A 693 10.85 -24.16 -2.22
CA THR A 693 12.32 -24.19 -2.17
C THR A 693 12.79 -25.64 -2.11
N LEU A 694 13.71 -25.98 -3.00
CA LEU A 694 14.44 -27.24 -3.01
C LEU A 694 15.88 -26.97 -2.54
N SER A 695 16.23 -27.48 -1.34
CA SER A 695 17.54 -27.31 -0.71
C SER A 695 18.37 -28.61 -0.87
N ILE A 696 19.46 -28.52 -1.61
CA ILE A 696 20.31 -29.67 -1.97
C ILE A 696 21.69 -29.49 -1.31
N PRO A 697 22.13 -30.38 -0.39
CA PRO A 697 23.47 -30.34 0.14
C PRO A 697 24.52 -30.43 -0.98
N ALA A 698 25.48 -29.50 -1.00
CA ALA A 698 26.48 -29.38 -2.03
C ALA A 698 27.84 -28.95 -1.44
N GLY A 699 28.76 -29.88 -1.36
CA GLY A 699 30.09 -29.61 -0.76
C GLY A 699 30.01 -29.27 0.73
N GLN A 700 30.39 -28.07 1.12
CA GLN A 700 30.32 -27.55 2.50
C GLN A 700 29.09 -26.67 2.73
N GLY A 701 28.22 -26.55 1.78
CA GLY A 701 27.03 -25.69 1.85
C GLY A 701 25.81 -26.35 1.23
N THR A 702 24.81 -25.54 0.92
CA THR A 702 23.53 -25.95 0.35
C THR A 702 23.26 -25.14 -0.91
N VAL A 703 22.75 -25.79 -1.96
CA VAL A 703 22.16 -25.12 -3.12
C VAL A 703 20.66 -25.09 -2.91
N ASP A 704 20.09 -23.90 -2.87
CA ASP A 704 18.65 -23.68 -2.83
C ASP A 704 18.15 -23.24 -4.20
N VAL A 705 17.09 -23.89 -4.66
CA VAL A 705 16.37 -23.53 -5.88
C VAL A 705 14.94 -23.17 -5.46
N PHE A 706 14.58 -21.93 -5.66
CA PHE A 706 13.24 -21.39 -5.39
C PHE A 706 12.50 -21.06 -6.67
N ALA A 707 11.20 -21.29 -6.70
CA ALA A 707 10.29 -20.77 -7.72
C ALA A 707 8.93 -20.47 -7.11
N LYS A 708 8.32 -19.37 -7.57
CA LYS A 708 6.96 -18.94 -7.24
C LYS A 708 6.21 -18.59 -8.51
N PHE A 709 4.99 -19.03 -8.62
CA PHE A 709 3.98 -18.55 -9.56
C PHE A 709 2.88 -17.86 -8.77
N SER A 710 2.42 -16.71 -9.23
CA SER A 710 1.25 -16.02 -8.70
C SER A 710 0.35 -15.52 -9.80
N ARG A 711 -0.97 -15.54 -9.54
CA ARG A 711 -2.00 -14.98 -10.41
C ARG A 711 -2.90 -14.05 -9.62
N ILE A 712 -3.24 -12.93 -10.23
CA ILE A 712 -4.29 -12.01 -9.79
C ILE A 712 -5.30 -11.95 -10.92
N GLY A 713 -6.59 -12.16 -10.63
CA GLY A 713 -7.68 -12.01 -11.57
C GLY A 713 -7.85 -10.57 -12.05
N GLU A 714 -8.60 -10.37 -13.11
CA GLU A 714 -8.96 -9.02 -13.57
C GLU A 714 -9.77 -8.26 -12.50
N PHE A 715 -9.64 -6.94 -12.46
CA PHE A 715 -10.39 -6.08 -11.54
C PHE A 715 -10.60 -4.68 -12.12
N GLU A 716 -11.60 -3.99 -11.61
CA GLU A 716 -11.88 -2.60 -11.98
C GLU A 716 -10.97 -1.63 -11.22
N THR A 717 -10.40 -0.65 -11.91
CA THR A 717 -9.62 0.45 -11.29
C THR A 717 -10.45 1.73 -11.21
N ASN A 718 -11.46 1.86 -12.06
CA ASN A 718 -12.30 3.03 -12.19
C ASN A 718 -13.71 2.76 -11.60
N LEU A 719 -14.26 3.75 -10.89
CA LEU A 719 -15.55 3.65 -10.21
C LEU A 719 -16.72 3.27 -11.15
N LEU A 720 -16.72 3.76 -12.37
CA LEU A 720 -17.77 3.50 -13.36
C LEU A 720 -17.56 2.21 -14.16
N ASN A 721 -16.57 1.40 -13.81
CA ASN A 721 -16.23 0.13 -14.47
C ASN A 721 -16.08 0.28 -15.99
N SER A 722 -15.41 1.32 -16.44
CA SER A 722 -15.15 1.52 -17.86
C SER A 722 -14.16 0.46 -18.39
N ASP A 723 -14.30 0.06 -19.64
CA ASP A 723 -13.40 -0.94 -20.26
C ASP A 723 -11.90 -0.52 -20.24
N LEU A 724 -11.61 0.79 -20.19
CA LEU A 724 -10.25 1.31 -20.04
C LEU A 724 -9.72 1.15 -18.60
N GLY A 725 -10.59 1.24 -17.60
CA GLY A 725 -10.28 1.12 -16.19
C GLY A 725 -10.35 -0.33 -15.69
N ARG A 726 -10.10 -1.31 -16.56
CA ARG A 726 -10.04 -2.72 -16.17
C ARG A 726 -8.61 -3.22 -16.22
N ALA A 727 -8.03 -3.51 -15.05
CA ALA A 727 -6.74 -4.18 -14.95
C ALA A 727 -6.88 -5.64 -15.43
N PRO A 728 -6.04 -6.11 -16.34
CA PRO A 728 -6.13 -7.46 -16.85
C PRO A 728 -5.71 -8.50 -15.80
N GLU A 729 -6.13 -9.76 -15.98
CA GLU A 729 -5.55 -10.88 -15.25
C GLU A 729 -4.03 -10.91 -15.45
N THR A 730 -3.26 -11.14 -14.39
CA THR A 730 -1.79 -11.13 -14.43
C THR A 730 -1.19 -12.41 -13.88
N ASP A 731 -0.20 -12.94 -14.60
CA ASP A 731 0.59 -14.10 -14.23
C ASP A 731 2.04 -13.71 -13.98
N ASN A 732 2.57 -14.04 -12.81
CA ASN A 732 3.95 -13.70 -12.46
C ASN A 732 4.73 -14.95 -12.03
N VAL A 733 5.94 -15.11 -12.58
CA VAL A 733 6.88 -16.16 -12.19
C VAL A 733 8.16 -15.53 -11.68
N ASN A 734 8.49 -15.80 -10.41
CA ASN A 734 9.77 -15.44 -9.82
C ASN A 734 10.56 -16.71 -9.48
N ALA A 735 11.86 -16.69 -9.68
CA ALA A 735 12.72 -17.81 -9.34
C ALA A 735 14.11 -17.36 -8.89
N SER A 736 14.76 -18.17 -8.07
CA SER A 736 16.15 -17.96 -7.69
C SER A 736 16.92 -19.27 -7.54
N ILE A 737 18.22 -19.18 -7.67
CA ILE A 737 19.16 -20.24 -7.32
C ILE A 737 20.29 -19.64 -6.49
N GLY A 738 20.50 -20.19 -5.30
CA GLY A 738 21.50 -19.70 -4.35
C GLY A 738 22.42 -20.83 -3.88
N TYR A 739 23.67 -20.45 -3.58
CA TYR A 739 24.58 -21.29 -2.83
C TYR A 739 24.86 -20.62 -1.49
N TYR A 740 24.63 -21.36 -0.43
CA TYR A 740 24.73 -20.90 0.97
C TYR A 740 25.80 -21.69 1.71
N GLN A 741 26.69 -21.00 2.38
CA GLN A 741 27.62 -21.55 3.39
C GLN A 741 27.37 -20.86 4.73
N ASP A 742 28.02 -21.35 5.81
CA ASP A 742 27.78 -20.90 7.18
C ASP A 742 27.77 -19.37 7.34
N ASN A 743 28.62 -18.65 6.62
CA ASN A 743 28.81 -17.21 6.78
C ASN A 743 28.79 -16.40 5.48
N TRP A 744 28.38 -16.97 4.35
CA TRP A 744 28.20 -16.24 3.10
C TRP A 744 27.24 -16.95 2.15
N SER A 745 26.63 -16.20 1.27
CA SER A 745 25.81 -16.74 0.19
C SER A 745 25.98 -15.96 -1.11
N ILE A 746 25.68 -16.63 -2.22
CA ILE A 746 25.49 -16.03 -3.52
C ILE A 746 24.18 -16.52 -4.11
N VAL A 747 23.31 -15.61 -4.52
CA VAL A 747 21.99 -15.93 -5.06
C VAL A 747 21.81 -15.21 -6.39
N ALA A 748 21.54 -15.95 -7.45
CA ALA A 748 21.05 -15.39 -8.71
C ALA A 748 19.52 -15.46 -8.71
N TYR A 749 18.84 -14.37 -9.07
CA TYR A 749 17.38 -14.31 -9.11
C TYR A 749 16.86 -13.77 -10.43
N GLY A 750 15.62 -14.10 -10.74
CA GLY A 750 14.85 -13.53 -11.83
C GLY A 750 13.43 -13.24 -11.34
N GLN A 751 12.96 -12.05 -11.62
CA GLN A 751 11.59 -11.59 -11.33
C GLN A 751 10.84 -11.41 -12.64
N ASN A 752 9.52 -11.60 -12.60
CA ASN A 752 8.64 -11.54 -13.75
C ASN A 752 9.21 -12.33 -14.95
N LEU A 753 9.59 -13.60 -14.74
CA LEU A 753 10.21 -14.45 -15.78
C LEU A 753 9.28 -14.72 -16.96
N THR A 754 7.99 -14.56 -16.80
CA THR A 754 6.97 -14.57 -17.86
C THR A 754 7.12 -13.39 -18.80
N ASP A 755 7.81 -12.31 -18.37
CA ASP A 755 7.97 -11.05 -19.09
C ASP A 755 6.61 -10.41 -19.42
N GLU A 756 5.68 -10.54 -18.48
CA GLU A 756 4.34 -10.04 -18.65
C GLU A 756 4.31 -8.56 -18.27
N GLN A 757 4.01 -7.73 -19.25
CA GLN A 757 3.83 -6.30 -19.08
C GLN A 757 2.37 -5.96 -19.32
N TYR A 758 1.78 -5.23 -18.40
CA TYR A 758 0.41 -4.74 -18.48
C TYR A 758 0.35 -3.30 -18.03
N GLU A 759 -0.65 -2.60 -18.49
CA GLU A 759 -0.91 -1.22 -18.10
C GLU A 759 -2.11 -1.19 -17.14
N VAL A 760 -1.95 -0.42 -16.06
CA VAL A 760 -3.05 -0.05 -15.17
C VAL A 760 -3.43 1.38 -15.50
N VAL A 761 -4.64 1.57 -16.01
CA VAL A 761 -5.16 2.89 -16.41
C VAL A 761 -5.95 3.49 -15.26
N ASP A 762 -5.38 4.53 -14.66
CA ASP A 762 -6.00 5.34 -13.61
C ASP A 762 -5.15 6.62 -13.39
N PRO A 763 -5.75 7.84 -13.34
CA PRO A 763 -7.17 8.13 -13.50
C PRO A 763 -7.65 8.18 -14.96
N ILE A 764 -8.95 7.98 -15.13
CA ILE A 764 -9.67 8.23 -16.36
C ILE A 764 -10.40 9.56 -16.19
N MET A 765 -10.00 10.57 -16.95
CA MET A 765 -10.59 11.91 -16.90
C MET A 765 -11.32 12.24 -18.19
N PRO A 766 -12.25 13.21 -18.19
CA PRO A 766 -12.94 13.63 -19.41
C PRO A 766 -12.01 14.13 -20.53
N LEU A 767 -10.78 14.50 -20.19
CA LEU A 767 -9.83 15.10 -21.14
C LEU A 767 -8.73 14.14 -21.57
N PHE A 768 -8.37 13.16 -20.76
CA PHE A 768 -7.35 12.16 -21.03
C PHE A 768 -7.45 11.00 -20.02
N ALA A 769 -6.91 9.87 -20.40
CA ALA A 769 -6.65 8.76 -19.50
C ALA A 769 -5.14 8.48 -19.49
N ILE A 770 -4.61 8.20 -18.35
CA ILE A 770 -3.20 7.85 -18.18
C ILE A 770 -3.08 6.49 -17.50
N GLY A 771 -1.99 5.80 -17.79
CA GLY A 771 -1.70 4.54 -17.18
C GLY A 771 -0.22 4.41 -16.84
N THR A 772 0.06 3.51 -15.93
CA THR A 772 1.42 3.08 -15.59
C THR A 772 1.62 1.65 -16.08
N ILE A 773 2.82 1.37 -16.60
CA ILE A 773 3.20 0.02 -17.04
C ILE A 773 4.05 -0.61 -15.94
N ASN A 774 3.76 -1.87 -15.60
CA ASN A 774 4.59 -2.62 -14.69
C ASN A 774 5.95 -2.97 -15.32
N GLN A 775 6.95 -3.18 -14.47
CA GLN A 775 8.28 -3.55 -14.92
C GLN A 775 8.31 -4.98 -15.50
N GLY A 776 8.94 -5.14 -16.65
CA GLY A 776 9.15 -6.43 -17.30
C GLY A 776 10.11 -7.35 -16.52
N ARG A 777 10.57 -8.40 -17.18
CA ARG A 777 11.49 -9.37 -16.58
C ARG A 777 12.81 -8.72 -16.16
N ARG A 778 13.30 -9.10 -14.96
CA ARG A 778 14.56 -8.60 -14.37
C ARG A 778 15.42 -9.75 -13.85
N PHE A 779 16.74 -9.57 -13.92
CA PHE A 779 17.70 -10.49 -13.32
C PHE A 779 18.68 -9.75 -12.42
N GLY A 780 19.21 -10.47 -11.43
CA GLY A 780 20.25 -9.94 -10.58
C GLY A 780 20.95 -11.00 -9.75
N VAL A 781 21.99 -10.57 -9.05
CA VAL A 781 22.81 -11.40 -8.16
C VAL A 781 22.92 -10.71 -6.81
N VAL A 782 22.71 -11.45 -5.74
CA VAL A 782 22.86 -11.03 -4.35
C VAL A 782 24.06 -11.74 -3.74
N LEU A 783 24.91 -10.98 -3.11
CA LEU A 783 26.07 -11.47 -2.32
C LEU A 783 25.81 -11.09 -0.87
N SER A 784 25.84 -12.06 0.05
CA SER A 784 25.67 -11.80 1.48
C SER A 784 26.83 -12.40 2.26
N ALA A 785 27.21 -11.73 3.35
CA ALA A 785 28.18 -12.25 4.31
C ALA A 785 27.78 -11.89 5.74
N GLU A 786 28.03 -12.82 6.66
CA GLU A 786 27.79 -12.68 8.10
C GLU A 786 29.05 -12.96 8.89
N PHE A 787 29.31 -12.19 9.95
CA PHE A 787 30.53 -12.24 10.74
C PHE A 787 30.24 -12.31 12.24
#